data_60a5be3b1973391841796cbae5097a96
#
_entry.id   60a5be3b1973391841796cbae5097a96
#
_cell.length_a   1.000
_cell.length_b   1.000
_cell.length_c   1.000
_cell.angle_alpha   90.00
_cell.angle_beta   90.00
_cell.angle_gamma   90.00
#
_symmetry.space_group_name_H-M   'P 1'
#
loop_
_entity.id
_entity.type
_entity.pdbx_description
1 polymer ?
#
loop_
_entity_poly.entity_id
_entity_poly.type
_entity_poly.pdbx_seq_one_letter_code
_entity_poly.pdbx_strand_id
1 'polypeptide(L)'
;MLGKDINGYIIKTFKGSGSFGSVYSCEKDGITYAIKIFNYSYVFSEFSKGTDNRITREIKALKSVNHPNVVSYVDDGEFVDNGVKYLYVIMDYVDGVDLSQYIKTYNTDFKKAISIFISILQGVDAIHKQHIVHRDLKPANIYITQNGDVKILDFGLSKLIDFTSITSTGAEIGSPLYMSPEQVKDGKNIDYRSDYYALGVILFELLSKNTPYGKVQSRAELYFKIINEPPMSIRQFIPTVPNEIDNLISMLLEKENYKRPNNINTILQYIRTIDSSDKRVIAKEFMPSFFLRTWNEKSVIESYRKDGYEVENYIFPINHQNQQKNLLKSIMESGSNYLIDPATMRLAYDTFSEVKGLVSLPYAPQGLNRLELEDLKTLPEKQEYVRKVVDAQTQYNPSYIVSPFHVSNNSNLVRIKATDDENWFSLDVKLLYETKDYLNSINCQKPLVGGFCIKTDILTTRSEREYFLNVVSALPCDMYWIYVDCIDNNSNPAQLYHYASTLLMLQRTTNKPVIAGRIGSFGLVLLAFGLFGFESGASRFESFYEDLYKNSSDNYNLYLNYYFPDLMRNVPIERKNPAKIIRLLSSNIGQNISCNCPYCAGKRPEELVNEQLSKKHFLYKRQEEINVLRSIKNISDRVNYIEMRIQNAFDYHQALKPIFKTDEYSHFKTWQTVIQELKKELL
;
A
#
# COMPACT_ATOMS: atom_id res chain seq x y z
N MET A 1 -35.46 30.32 26.39
CA MET A 1 -34.19 30.54 25.67
C MET A 1 -34.29 31.59 24.56
N LEU A 2 -35.41 31.65 23.77
CA LEU A 2 -35.56 32.62 22.70
C LEU A 2 -35.54 34.07 23.21
N GLY A 3 -34.81 34.94 22.53
CA GLY A 3 -34.58 36.35 22.91
C GLY A 3 -33.55 36.57 24.01
N LYS A 4 -33.01 35.53 24.61
CA LYS A 4 -32.02 35.62 25.69
C LYS A 4 -30.64 36.01 25.15
N ASP A 5 -29.99 36.91 25.88
CA ASP A 5 -28.58 37.24 25.66
C ASP A 5 -27.69 36.28 26.49
N ILE A 6 -26.78 35.59 25.81
CA ILE A 6 -25.79 34.74 26.44
C ILE A 6 -24.40 35.26 26.02
N ASN A 7 -23.77 36.02 26.88
CA ASN A 7 -22.45 36.63 26.67
C ASN A 7 -22.34 37.42 25.33
N GLY A 8 -23.39 38.18 25.00
CA GLY A 8 -23.45 38.94 23.76
C GLY A 8 -24.05 38.20 22.56
N TYR A 9 -24.37 36.91 22.70
CA TYR A 9 -25.06 36.12 21.66
C TYR A 9 -26.57 36.11 21.94
N ILE A 10 -27.36 36.79 21.12
CA ILE A 10 -28.81 36.87 21.26
C ILE A 10 -29.46 35.70 20.56
N ILE A 11 -30.12 34.82 21.30
CA ILE A 11 -30.80 33.64 20.75
C ILE A 11 -32.02 34.04 19.90
N LYS A 12 -32.02 33.60 18.62
CA LYS A 12 -33.06 33.96 17.64
C LYS A 12 -34.08 32.85 17.40
N THR A 13 -33.65 31.71 16.88
CA THR A 13 -34.56 30.62 16.48
C THR A 13 -34.09 29.28 16.98
N PHE A 14 -35.04 28.45 17.38
CA PHE A 14 -34.78 27.06 17.70
C PHE A 14 -34.57 26.26 16.41
N LYS A 15 -33.49 25.47 16.34
CA LYS A 15 -33.12 24.68 15.16
C LYS A 15 -33.32 23.17 15.40
N GLY A 16 -33.23 22.73 16.63
CA GLY A 16 -33.43 21.33 16.96
C GLY A 16 -32.98 20.98 18.38
N SER A 17 -33.42 19.83 18.86
CA SER A 17 -32.93 19.23 20.11
C SER A 17 -32.44 17.81 19.83
N GLY A 18 -31.35 17.45 20.42
CA GLY A 18 -30.81 16.10 20.41
C GLY A 18 -30.67 15.56 21.84
N SER A 19 -30.17 14.35 21.98
CA SER A 19 -29.96 13.67 23.28
C SER A 19 -29.08 14.46 24.25
N PHE A 20 -28.32 15.45 23.75
CA PHE A 20 -27.26 16.11 24.53
C PHE A 20 -27.46 17.61 24.70
N GLY A 21 -28.44 18.20 24.06
CA GLY A 21 -28.69 19.62 24.15
C GLY A 21 -29.55 20.13 23.03
N SER A 22 -29.81 21.44 23.08
CA SER A 22 -30.61 22.15 22.11
C SER A 22 -29.76 23.08 21.27
N VAL A 23 -30.05 23.15 19.98
CA VAL A 23 -29.34 23.99 19.02
C VAL A 23 -30.26 25.15 18.63
N TYR A 24 -29.74 26.37 18.62
CA TYR A 24 -30.42 27.59 18.22
C TYR A 24 -29.55 28.37 17.24
N SER A 25 -30.15 29.22 16.42
CA SER A 25 -29.41 30.32 15.82
C SER A 25 -29.29 31.45 16.83
N CYS A 26 -28.18 32.15 16.85
CA CYS A 26 -27.96 33.35 17.62
C CYS A 26 -27.26 34.41 16.79
N GLU A 27 -27.30 35.65 17.25
CA GLU A 27 -26.68 36.79 16.56
C GLU A 27 -25.82 37.57 17.51
N LYS A 28 -24.61 37.95 17.05
CA LYS A 28 -23.70 38.87 17.73
C LYS A 28 -23.03 39.76 16.69
N ASP A 29 -23.04 41.09 16.97
CA ASP A 29 -22.44 42.10 16.08
C ASP A 29 -22.94 42.03 14.62
N GLY A 30 -24.25 41.69 14.43
CA GLY A 30 -24.85 41.54 13.11
C GLY A 30 -24.51 40.26 12.36
N ILE A 31 -23.76 39.36 12.98
CA ILE A 31 -23.36 38.06 12.39
C ILE A 31 -24.19 36.93 13.03
N THR A 32 -24.75 36.06 12.19
CA THR A 32 -25.49 34.88 12.65
C THR A 32 -24.57 33.72 12.93
N TYR A 33 -24.73 33.05 14.08
CA TYR A 33 -24.02 31.87 14.53
C TYR A 33 -24.99 30.75 14.91
N ALA A 34 -24.48 29.54 15.07
CA ALA A 34 -25.17 28.45 15.74
C ALA A 34 -24.66 28.33 17.18
N ILE A 35 -25.59 28.21 18.14
CA ILE A 35 -25.28 27.96 19.55
C ILE A 35 -25.87 26.61 19.96
N LYS A 36 -25.04 25.72 20.48
CA LYS A 36 -25.46 24.45 21.08
C LYS A 36 -25.34 24.55 22.59
N ILE A 37 -26.47 24.34 23.28
CA ILE A 37 -26.62 24.54 24.74
C ILE A 37 -26.82 23.17 25.39
N PHE A 38 -25.98 22.87 26.40
CA PHE A 38 -25.98 21.63 27.17
C PHE A 38 -26.42 21.89 28.61
N ASN A 39 -27.27 21.02 29.21
CA ASN A 39 -27.61 21.09 30.61
C ASN A 39 -26.44 20.57 31.46
N TYR A 40 -25.93 21.43 32.35
CA TYR A 40 -24.74 21.13 33.17
C TYR A 40 -24.97 19.95 34.13
N SER A 41 -26.16 19.78 34.69
CA SER A 41 -26.45 18.67 35.62
C SER A 41 -26.43 17.32 34.91
N TYR A 42 -26.81 17.26 33.65
CA TYR A 42 -26.71 16.05 32.84
C TYR A 42 -25.26 15.68 32.48
N VAL A 43 -24.46 16.71 32.29
CA VAL A 43 -23.05 16.60 31.99
C VAL A 43 -22.24 16.21 33.23
N PHE A 44 -22.63 16.69 34.43
CA PHE A 44 -21.91 16.53 35.70
C PHE A 44 -22.21 15.24 36.46
N SER A 45 -23.30 14.54 36.20
CA SER A 45 -23.54 13.20 36.78
C SER A 45 -22.44 12.20 36.45
N GLU A 46 -21.70 12.46 35.38
CA GLU A 46 -20.50 11.69 34.96
C GLU A 46 -19.20 12.23 35.58
N PHE A 47 -19.18 13.48 36.13
CA PHE A 47 -17.97 14.13 36.66
C PHE A 47 -17.56 13.70 38.08
N SER A 48 -18.44 13.04 38.84
CA SER A 48 -18.17 12.61 40.20
C SER A 48 -17.11 11.52 40.34
N LYS A 49 -16.52 11.05 39.25
CA LYS A 49 -15.48 10.02 39.21
C LYS A 49 -14.05 10.51 38.94
N GLY A 50 -13.77 11.78 39.19
CA GLY A 50 -12.39 12.26 39.38
C GLY A 50 -11.47 12.27 38.16
N THR A 51 -11.98 12.39 36.95
CA THR A 51 -11.16 12.56 35.73
C THR A 51 -11.30 13.94 35.15
N ASP A 52 -10.18 14.62 35.08
CA ASP A 52 -9.89 15.92 34.46
C ASP A 52 -10.71 16.14 33.16
N ASN A 53 -11.62 17.10 33.21
CA ASN A 53 -12.38 17.79 32.16
C ASN A 53 -12.38 17.16 30.73
N ARG A 54 -13.13 16.06 30.56
CA ARG A 54 -13.32 15.39 29.27
C ARG A 54 -13.93 16.34 28.21
N ILE A 55 -14.91 17.15 28.62
CA ILE A 55 -15.58 18.17 27.77
C ILE A 55 -14.58 19.25 27.36
N THR A 56 -13.76 19.72 28.26
CA THR A 56 -12.73 20.73 27.96
C THR A 56 -11.73 20.21 26.92
N ARG A 57 -11.39 18.93 26.98
CA ARG A 57 -10.53 18.31 25.95
C ARG A 57 -11.23 18.20 24.60
N GLU A 58 -12.51 17.89 24.57
CA GLU A 58 -13.29 17.79 23.33
C GLU A 58 -13.55 19.16 22.72
N ILE A 59 -13.83 20.17 23.52
CA ILE A 59 -13.89 21.57 23.05
C ILE A 59 -12.52 22.02 22.52
N LYS A 60 -11.43 21.69 23.20
CA LYS A 60 -10.06 21.95 22.69
C LYS A 60 -9.81 21.25 21.36
N ALA A 61 -10.29 20.03 21.21
CA ALA A 61 -10.19 19.28 19.98
C ALA A 61 -11.01 19.94 18.84
N LEU A 62 -12.23 20.41 19.12
CA LEU A 62 -13.02 21.22 18.20
C LEU A 62 -12.28 22.47 17.72
N LYS A 63 -11.61 23.16 18.66
CA LYS A 63 -10.78 24.36 18.37
C LYS A 63 -9.59 24.05 17.44
N SER A 64 -9.11 22.84 17.43
CA SER A 64 -7.91 22.45 16.65
C SER A 64 -8.23 22.10 15.18
N VAL A 65 -9.49 21.84 14.83
CA VAL A 65 -9.88 21.48 13.47
C VAL A 65 -10.26 22.70 12.65
N ASN A 66 -9.44 23.06 11.70
CA ASN A 66 -9.73 24.14 10.73
C ASN A 66 -9.71 23.56 9.31
N HIS A 67 -10.89 23.34 8.73
CA HIS A 67 -11.00 22.75 7.39
C HIS A 67 -12.30 23.22 6.70
N PRO A 68 -12.30 23.51 5.39
CA PRO A 68 -13.47 24.00 4.67
C PRO A 68 -14.69 23.06 4.74
N ASN A 69 -14.49 21.76 4.91
CA ASN A 69 -15.57 20.77 5.02
C ASN A 69 -15.97 20.43 6.47
N VAL A 70 -15.51 21.18 7.45
CA VAL A 70 -15.88 21.03 8.86
C VAL A 70 -16.42 22.38 9.35
N VAL A 71 -17.43 22.37 10.22
CA VAL A 71 -17.93 23.60 10.82
C VAL A 71 -16.86 24.23 11.69
N SER A 72 -16.67 25.56 11.58
CA SER A 72 -15.69 26.28 12.39
C SER A 72 -16.21 26.50 13.79
N TYR A 73 -15.38 26.23 14.78
CA TYR A 73 -15.60 26.65 16.15
C TYR A 73 -15.36 28.16 16.29
N VAL A 74 -16.20 28.82 17.08
CA VAL A 74 -16.10 30.27 17.31
C VAL A 74 -15.82 30.58 18.80
N ASP A 75 -16.68 30.09 19.71
CA ASP A 75 -16.58 30.42 21.13
C ASP A 75 -17.23 29.33 22.00
N ASP A 76 -16.96 29.33 23.31
CA ASP A 76 -17.64 28.49 24.30
C ASP A 76 -17.69 29.20 25.66
N GLY A 77 -18.61 28.76 26.49
CA GLY A 77 -18.70 29.29 27.83
C GLY A 77 -19.81 28.65 28.67
N GLU A 78 -20.02 29.23 29.83
CA GLU A 78 -21.05 28.81 30.77
C GLU A 78 -22.00 29.95 31.08
N PHE A 79 -23.25 29.64 31.40
CA PHE A 79 -24.22 30.61 31.92
C PHE A 79 -25.18 29.91 32.88
N VAL A 80 -25.86 30.72 33.71
CA VAL A 80 -26.86 30.23 34.64
C VAL A 80 -28.24 30.75 34.20
N ASP A 81 -29.24 29.89 34.15
CA ASP A 81 -30.64 30.23 33.90
C ASP A 81 -31.57 29.53 34.90
N ASN A 82 -32.39 30.34 35.62
CA ASN A 82 -33.28 29.85 36.65
C ASN A 82 -32.60 28.93 37.68
N GLY A 83 -31.35 29.24 38.08
CA GLY A 83 -30.57 28.46 39.01
C GLY A 83 -29.93 27.21 38.43
N VAL A 84 -30.14 26.91 37.16
CA VAL A 84 -29.52 25.79 36.44
C VAL A 84 -28.33 26.30 35.65
N LYS A 85 -27.20 25.63 35.79
CA LYS A 85 -25.96 25.91 35.05
C LYS A 85 -26.00 25.22 33.69
N TYR A 86 -25.60 25.92 32.64
CA TYR A 86 -25.54 25.46 31.27
C TYR A 86 -24.15 25.72 30.70
N LEU A 87 -23.72 24.81 29.82
CA LEU A 87 -22.54 24.97 28.95
C LEU A 87 -23.02 25.29 27.56
N TYR A 88 -22.34 26.16 26.81
CA TYR A 88 -22.65 26.40 25.41
C TYR A 88 -21.38 26.36 24.52
N VAL A 89 -21.59 26.05 23.25
CA VAL A 89 -20.58 26.12 22.19
C VAL A 89 -21.16 26.92 21.04
N ILE A 90 -20.40 27.90 20.56
CA ILE A 90 -20.73 28.72 19.37
C ILE A 90 -19.94 28.20 18.18
N MET A 91 -20.57 28.07 17.07
CA MET A 91 -19.97 27.66 15.78
C MET A 91 -20.58 28.46 14.64
N ASP A 92 -19.93 28.45 13.49
CA ASP A 92 -20.47 29.10 12.28
C ASP A 92 -21.87 28.58 11.98
N TYR A 93 -22.77 29.50 11.58
CA TYR A 93 -24.07 29.11 11.11
C TYR A 93 -23.99 28.60 9.68
N VAL A 94 -24.39 27.35 9.45
CA VAL A 94 -24.43 26.75 8.12
C VAL A 94 -25.83 26.90 7.53
N ASP A 95 -25.93 27.73 6.51
CA ASP A 95 -27.17 27.88 5.75
C ASP A 95 -27.22 26.84 4.64
N GLY A 96 -28.08 25.83 4.83
CA GLY A 96 -28.17 24.67 3.94
C GLY A 96 -29.14 23.62 4.44
N VAL A 97 -29.13 22.47 3.79
CA VAL A 97 -29.92 21.29 4.16
C VAL A 97 -29.03 20.15 4.62
N ASP A 98 -29.48 19.35 5.57
CA ASP A 98 -28.75 18.13 5.94
C ASP A 98 -28.79 17.11 4.79
N LEU A 99 -27.77 16.21 4.78
CA LEU A 99 -27.60 15.22 3.72
C LEU A 99 -28.80 14.23 3.66
N SER A 100 -29.50 13.97 4.78
CA SER A 100 -30.69 13.10 4.77
C SER A 100 -31.82 13.74 3.96
N GLN A 101 -32.05 15.05 4.16
CA GLN A 101 -33.00 15.81 3.38
C GLN A 101 -32.56 15.94 1.93
N TYR A 102 -31.26 16.17 1.70
CA TYR A 102 -30.71 16.27 0.37
C TYR A 102 -30.92 14.98 -0.44
N ILE A 103 -30.59 13.79 0.10
CA ILE A 103 -30.79 12.48 -0.53
C ILE A 103 -32.28 12.25 -0.91
N LYS A 104 -33.21 12.67 -0.06
CA LYS A 104 -34.65 12.52 -0.32
C LYS A 104 -35.17 13.46 -1.39
N THR A 105 -34.69 14.71 -1.39
CA THR A 105 -35.23 15.79 -2.22
C THR A 105 -34.63 15.82 -3.62
N TYR A 106 -33.34 15.57 -3.74
CA TYR A 106 -32.62 15.75 -5.00
C TYR A 106 -32.29 14.42 -5.67
N ASN A 107 -32.49 14.39 -7.00
CA ASN A 107 -31.95 13.33 -7.85
C ASN A 107 -30.48 13.66 -8.17
N THR A 108 -29.59 13.09 -7.40
CA THR A 108 -28.17 13.36 -7.53
C THR A 108 -27.58 12.39 -8.58
N ASP A 109 -26.93 12.92 -9.61
CA ASP A 109 -26.17 12.08 -10.54
C ASP A 109 -24.96 11.46 -9.84
N PHE A 110 -24.41 10.43 -10.46
CA PHE A 110 -23.29 9.68 -9.91
C PHE A 110 -22.06 10.58 -9.63
N LYS A 111 -21.70 11.49 -10.56
CA LYS A 111 -20.54 12.38 -10.40
C LYS A 111 -20.72 13.35 -9.23
N LYS A 112 -21.91 13.92 -9.08
CA LYS A 112 -22.22 14.82 -7.96
C LYS A 112 -22.22 14.09 -6.63
N ALA A 113 -22.76 12.85 -6.58
CA ALA A 113 -22.71 12.01 -5.38
C ALA A 113 -21.27 11.71 -4.95
N ILE A 114 -20.43 11.34 -5.88
CA ILE A 114 -19.00 11.10 -5.61
C ILE A 114 -18.28 12.38 -5.16
N SER A 115 -18.57 13.53 -5.78
CA SER A 115 -18.00 14.82 -5.37
C SER A 115 -18.38 15.18 -3.93
N ILE A 116 -19.65 14.99 -3.54
CA ILE A 116 -20.12 15.18 -2.15
C ILE A 116 -19.37 14.25 -1.22
N PHE A 117 -19.25 12.97 -1.59
CA PHE A 117 -18.55 11.98 -0.77
C PHE A 117 -17.05 12.29 -0.59
N ILE A 118 -16.36 12.78 -1.62
CA ILE A 118 -14.96 13.25 -1.53
C ILE A 118 -14.86 14.39 -0.50
N SER A 119 -15.77 15.36 -0.54
CA SER A 119 -15.77 16.47 0.42
C SER A 119 -16.00 16.01 1.86
N ILE A 120 -16.87 15.00 2.05
CA ILE A 120 -17.06 14.34 3.36
C ILE A 120 -15.76 13.68 3.82
N LEU A 121 -15.11 12.92 2.96
CA LEU A 121 -13.82 12.26 3.26
C LEU A 121 -12.75 13.26 3.69
N GLN A 122 -12.64 14.40 2.99
CA GLN A 122 -11.65 15.44 3.32
C GLN A 122 -11.92 16.05 4.70
N GLY A 123 -13.17 16.27 5.05
CA GLY A 123 -13.56 16.75 6.37
C GLY A 123 -13.27 15.73 7.48
N VAL A 124 -13.57 14.45 7.24
CA VAL A 124 -13.26 13.37 8.20
C VAL A 124 -11.75 13.18 8.36
N ASP A 125 -10.98 13.28 7.29
CA ASP A 125 -9.51 13.25 7.34
C ASP A 125 -8.93 14.37 8.21
N ALA A 126 -9.47 15.58 8.09
CA ALA A 126 -9.06 16.71 8.92
C ALA A 126 -9.35 16.49 10.42
N ILE A 127 -10.47 15.85 10.74
CA ILE A 127 -10.84 15.47 12.11
C ILE A 127 -9.89 14.37 12.64
N HIS A 128 -9.65 13.33 11.86
CA HIS A 128 -8.77 12.22 12.25
C HIS A 128 -7.31 12.63 12.43
N LYS A 129 -6.81 13.60 11.66
CA LYS A 129 -5.47 14.18 11.83
C LYS A 129 -5.26 14.89 13.18
N GLN A 130 -6.34 15.28 13.85
CA GLN A 130 -6.32 15.80 15.22
C GLN A 130 -6.54 14.70 16.28
N HIS A 131 -6.42 13.42 15.88
CA HIS A 131 -6.65 12.25 16.74
C HIS A 131 -8.08 12.18 17.33
N ILE A 132 -9.06 12.73 16.61
CA ILE A 132 -10.47 12.72 16.98
C ILE A 132 -11.20 11.68 16.12
N VAL A 133 -12.01 10.83 16.74
CA VAL A 133 -12.95 9.93 16.06
C VAL A 133 -14.34 10.52 16.19
N HIS A 134 -15.09 10.66 15.09
CA HIS A 134 -16.40 11.32 15.08
C HIS A 134 -17.46 10.53 15.84
N ARG A 135 -17.53 9.21 15.65
CA ARG A 135 -18.40 8.20 16.31
C ARG A 135 -19.91 8.30 16.08
N ASP A 136 -20.42 9.41 15.59
CA ASP A 136 -21.84 9.61 15.22
C ASP A 136 -21.96 10.22 13.81
N LEU A 137 -21.12 9.72 12.89
CA LEU A 137 -21.16 10.17 11.50
C LEU A 137 -22.42 9.61 10.82
N LYS A 138 -23.29 10.52 10.36
CA LYS A 138 -24.56 10.20 9.70
C LYS A 138 -25.01 11.37 8.83
N PRO A 139 -25.92 11.15 7.86
CA PRO A 139 -26.40 12.21 6.97
C PRO A 139 -26.96 13.43 7.68
N ALA A 140 -27.62 13.27 8.83
CA ALA A 140 -28.17 14.40 9.62
C ALA A 140 -27.06 15.33 10.20
N ASN A 141 -25.82 14.85 10.32
CA ASN A 141 -24.68 15.63 10.81
C ASN A 141 -23.80 16.18 9.67
N ILE A 142 -24.24 16.06 8.43
CA ILE A 142 -23.54 16.55 7.24
C ILE A 142 -24.47 17.50 6.51
N TYR A 143 -24.05 18.74 6.32
CA TYR A 143 -24.84 19.76 5.65
C TYR A 143 -24.29 20.08 4.26
N ILE A 144 -25.20 20.37 3.34
CA ILE A 144 -24.89 20.89 2.00
C ILE A 144 -25.42 22.30 1.94
N THR A 145 -24.52 23.28 1.79
CA THR A 145 -24.85 24.69 1.68
C THR A 145 -25.58 25.00 0.35
N GLN A 146 -26.16 26.18 0.25
CA GLN A 146 -26.76 26.66 -0.99
C GLN A 146 -25.77 26.70 -2.16
N ASN A 147 -24.48 26.90 -1.90
CA ASN A 147 -23.42 26.89 -2.89
C ASN A 147 -22.95 25.47 -3.25
N GLY A 148 -23.45 24.43 -2.58
CA GLY A 148 -23.10 23.04 -2.78
C GLY A 148 -21.88 22.59 -1.97
N ASP A 149 -21.37 23.40 -1.04
CA ASP A 149 -20.27 23.04 -0.14
C ASP A 149 -20.77 22.08 0.95
N VAL A 150 -19.91 21.13 1.33
CA VAL A 150 -20.18 20.17 2.39
C VAL A 150 -19.59 20.65 3.70
N LYS A 151 -20.36 20.57 4.79
CA LYS A 151 -19.94 20.88 6.16
C LYS A 151 -20.31 19.76 7.11
N ILE A 152 -19.32 19.18 7.81
CA ILE A 152 -19.54 18.19 8.87
C ILE A 152 -19.74 18.91 10.18
N LEU A 153 -20.81 18.53 10.90
CA LEU A 153 -21.20 19.07 12.19
C LEU A 153 -21.04 18.02 13.30
N ASP A 154 -21.07 18.47 14.55
CA ASP A 154 -21.27 17.64 15.75
C ASP A 154 -20.25 16.49 15.97
N PHE A 155 -19.00 16.66 15.58
CA PHE A 155 -17.95 15.67 15.85
C PHE A 155 -17.40 15.79 17.29
N GLY A 156 -17.09 14.64 17.90
CA GLY A 156 -16.43 14.55 19.22
C GLY A 156 -17.35 14.70 20.43
N LEU A 157 -18.54 15.33 20.33
CA LEU A 157 -19.44 15.54 21.46
C LEU A 157 -20.22 14.29 21.89
N SER A 158 -20.24 13.24 21.07
CA SER A 158 -20.91 11.96 21.33
C SER A 158 -20.16 11.07 22.33
N LYS A 159 -18.89 11.38 22.63
CA LYS A 159 -18.04 10.63 23.59
C LYS A 159 -18.45 10.80 25.05
N LEU A 160 -19.33 11.76 25.33
CA LEU A 160 -19.69 12.19 26.69
C LEU A 160 -20.59 11.20 27.43
N ILE A 161 -21.12 10.16 26.78
CA ILE A 161 -22.14 9.29 27.38
C ILE A 161 -21.81 7.83 27.15
N ASP A 162 -21.69 7.09 28.24
CA ASP A 162 -21.61 5.63 28.21
C ASP A 162 -22.88 5.02 27.59
N PHE A 163 -22.71 4.11 26.64
CA PHE A 163 -23.76 3.41 25.89
C PHE A 163 -24.76 2.63 26.77
N THR A 164 -24.55 2.57 28.09
CA THR A 164 -25.39 1.81 29.02
C THR A 164 -26.75 2.41 29.31
N SER A 165 -27.04 3.66 28.91
CA SER A 165 -28.31 4.34 29.19
C SER A 165 -29.29 4.41 28.00
N ILE A 166 -28.95 3.85 26.83
CA ILE A 166 -29.75 4.00 25.59
C ILE A 166 -30.99 3.07 25.52
N THR A 167 -31.22 2.23 26.51
CA THR A 167 -32.28 1.19 26.45
C THR A 167 -33.68 1.68 26.82
N SER A 168 -33.92 2.93 27.21
CA SER A 168 -35.18 3.30 27.88
C SER A 168 -36.09 4.36 27.19
N THR A 169 -35.76 4.91 26.03
CA THR A 169 -36.66 5.89 25.38
C THR A 169 -36.92 5.55 23.93
N GLY A 170 -38.21 5.45 23.56
CA GLY A 170 -38.75 5.12 22.24
C GLY A 170 -38.48 6.14 21.12
N ALA A 171 -37.25 6.60 20.99
CA ALA A 171 -36.85 7.48 19.89
C ALA A 171 -36.70 6.72 18.56
N GLU A 172 -37.03 7.36 17.45
CA GLU A 172 -37.06 6.83 16.08
C GLU A 172 -35.79 6.05 15.68
N ILE A 173 -35.98 5.06 14.83
CA ILE A 173 -34.99 4.05 14.38
C ILE A 173 -33.79 4.63 13.58
N GLY A 174 -33.66 5.96 13.42
CA GLY A 174 -32.72 6.58 12.48
C GLY A 174 -31.23 6.50 12.83
N SER A 175 -30.84 6.68 14.10
CA SER A 175 -29.42 6.84 14.48
C SER A 175 -28.58 5.54 14.44
N PRO A 176 -29.10 4.36 14.80
CA PRO A 176 -28.34 3.10 14.81
C PRO A 176 -27.96 2.58 13.43
N LEU A 177 -28.54 3.07 12.35
CA LEU A 177 -28.30 2.60 10.97
C LEU A 177 -26.82 2.75 10.51
N TYR A 178 -26.09 3.70 11.08
CA TYR A 178 -24.71 4.04 10.72
C TYR A 178 -23.68 3.51 11.71
N MET A 179 -24.14 2.82 12.78
CA MET A 179 -23.25 2.23 13.79
C MET A 179 -22.44 1.08 13.19
N SER A 180 -21.17 1.05 13.52
CA SER A 180 -20.31 -0.07 13.18
C SER A 180 -20.55 -1.29 14.07
N PRO A 181 -20.19 -2.53 13.64
CA PRO A 181 -20.36 -3.73 14.45
C PRO A 181 -19.69 -3.63 15.83
N GLU A 182 -18.52 -3.02 15.95
CA GLU A 182 -17.83 -2.79 17.21
C GLU A 182 -18.53 -1.79 18.11
N GLN A 183 -19.21 -0.78 17.55
CA GLN A 183 -20.04 0.13 18.33
C GLN A 183 -21.28 -0.55 18.89
N VAL A 184 -21.86 -1.48 18.15
CA VAL A 184 -23.04 -2.26 18.60
C VAL A 184 -22.64 -3.30 19.65
N LYS A 185 -21.45 -3.92 19.55
CA LYS A 185 -21.01 -5.01 20.46
C LYS A 185 -20.66 -4.53 21.86
N ASP A 186 -19.76 -3.54 22.01
CA ASP A 186 -19.29 -3.14 23.35
C ASP A 186 -18.92 -1.66 23.52
N GLY A 187 -18.81 -0.92 22.44
CA GLY A 187 -18.53 0.52 22.47
C GLY A 187 -17.17 0.95 23.04
N LYS A 188 -16.32 0.03 23.53
CA LYS A 188 -15.08 0.37 24.27
C LYS A 188 -13.84 0.51 23.38
N ASN A 189 -13.71 -0.35 22.38
CA ASN A 189 -12.54 -0.41 21.50
C ASN A 189 -12.82 0.22 20.12
N ILE A 190 -13.29 1.47 20.11
CA ILE A 190 -13.64 2.21 18.90
C ILE A 190 -12.46 3.03 18.42
N ASP A 191 -11.98 2.78 17.22
CA ASP A 191 -11.00 3.60 16.52
C ASP A 191 -11.63 4.35 15.33
N TYR A 192 -10.84 5.11 14.58
CA TYR A 192 -11.26 5.88 13.41
C TYR A 192 -11.92 5.03 12.30
N ARG A 193 -11.70 3.72 12.26
CA ARG A 193 -12.30 2.80 11.28
C ARG A 193 -13.80 2.58 11.51
N SER A 194 -14.31 2.94 12.68
CA SER A 194 -15.76 3.00 12.91
C SER A 194 -16.41 4.09 12.08
N ASP A 195 -15.76 5.24 11.91
CA ASP A 195 -16.23 6.31 11.00
C ASP A 195 -16.19 5.85 9.53
N TYR A 196 -15.24 5.00 9.15
CA TYR A 196 -15.19 4.43 7.79
C TYR A 196 -16.36 3.50 7.49
N TYR A 197 -16.82 2.75 8.49
CA TYR A 197 -18.06 1.98 8.34
C TYR A 197 -19.27 2.89 8.09
N ALA A 198 -19.41 3.93 8.88
CA ALA A 198 -20.46 4.93 8.68
C ALA A 198 -20.37 5.60 7.30
N LEU A 199 -19.17 5.91 6.82
CA LEU A 199 -18.92 6.41 5.46
C LEU A 199 -19.39 5.40 4.39
N GLY A 200 -19.19 4.11 4.60
CA GLY A 200 -19.70 3.06 3.72
C GLY A 200 -21.22 3.05 3.62
N VAL A 201 -21.92 3.19 4.77
CA VAL A 201 -23.38 3.31 4.81
C VAL A 201 -23.85 4.60 4.11
N ILE A 202 -23.17 5.72 4.37
CA ILE A 202 -23.49 7.03 3.74
C ILE A 202 -23.29 6.96 2.22
N LEU A 203 -22.21 6.37 1.73
CA LEU A 203 -21.97 6.22 0.29
C LEU A 203 -23.04 5.35 -0.36
N PHE A 204 -23.39 4.23 0.27
CA PHE A 204 -24.45 3.34 -0.20
C PHE A 204 -25.78 4.10 -0.31
N GLU A 205 -26.18 4.84 0.73
CA GLU A 205 -27.43 5.59 0.77
C GLU A 205 -27.43 6.77 -0.21
N LEU A 206 -26.33 7.50 -0.32
CA LEU A 206 -26.17 8.63 -1.25
C LEU A 206 -26.35 8.20 -2.71
N LEU A 207 -25.88 7.02 -3.06
CA LEU A 207 -25.99 6.46 -4.41
C LEU A 207 -27.35 5.79 -4.66
N SER A 208 -27.80 4.93 -3.74
CA SER A 208 -28.97 4.05 -3.94
C SER A 208 -30.26 4.57 -3.34
N LYS A 209 -30.21 5.59 -2.49
CA LYS A 209 -31.32 6.06 -1.63
C LYS A 209 -31.87 4.99 -0.68
N ASN A 210 -31.11 3.92 -0.47
CA ASN A 210 -31.43 2.80 0.41
C ASN A 210 -30.29 2.57 1.40
N THR A 211 -30.55 1.85 2.49
CA THR A 211 -29.52 1.44 3.46
C THR A 211 -29.08 0.00 3.20
N PRO A 212 -27.83 -0.39 3.59
CA PRO A 212 -27.28 -1.72 3.30
C PRO A 212 -28.04 -2.89 3.95
N TYR A 213 -28.90 -2.61 4.93
CA TYR A 213 -29.70 -3.64 5.64
C TYR A 213 -31.19 -3.54 5.36
N GLY A 214 -31.59 -2.65 4.44
CA GLY A 214 -32.98 -2.46 4.05
C GLY A 214 -33.89 -1.97 5.17
N LYS A 215 -35.19 -2.26 5.04
CA LYS A 215 -36.17 -1.94 6.09
C LYS A 215 -36.07 -2.98 7.21
N VAL A 216 -36.02 -2.52 8.45
CA VAL A 216 -36.00 -3.34 9.67
C VAL A 216 -37.20 -2.98 10.57
N GLN A 217 -37.72 -3.95 11.28
CA GLN A 217 -38.91 -3.76 12.13
C GLN A 217 -38.56 -3.36 13.59
N SER A 218 -37.30 -3.63 14.00
CA SER A 218 -36.86 -3.31 15.35
C SER A 218 -35.36 -3.00 15.41
N ARG A 219 -34.94 -2.32 16.49
CA ARG A 219 -33.51 -2.08 16.77
C ARG A 219 -32.73 -3.40 16.96
N ALA A 220 -33.35 -4.38 17.61
CA ALA A 220 -32.72 -5.69 17.84
C ALA A 220 -32.43 -6.40 16.51
N GLU A 221 -33.34 -6.37 15.56
CA GLU A 221 -33.14 -6.89 14.20
C GLU A 221 -32.03 -6.17 13.49
N LEU A 222 -31.99 -4.83 13.58
CA LEU A 222 -30.92 -4.04 12.97
C LEU A 222 -29.55 -4.40 13.54
N TYR A 223 -29.43 -4.46 14.86
CA TYR A 223 -28.19 -4.83 15.53
C TYR A 223 -27.74 -6.23 15.16
N PHE A 224 -28.67 -7.19 15.09
CA PHE A 224 -28.36 -8.54 14.63
C PHE A 224 -27.79 -8.54 13.21
N LYS A 225 -28.41 -7.78 12.28
CA LYS A 225 -27.94 -7.67 10.88
C LYS A 225 -26.58 -6.99 10.80
N ILE A 226 -26.37 -5.88 11.53
CA ILE A 226 -25.08 -5.18 11.55
C ILE A 226 -23.96 -6.12 12.03
N ILE A 227 -24.21 -6.98 13.00
CA ILE A 227 -23.18 -7.87 13.56
C ILE A 227 -22.98 -9.12 12.69
N ASN A 228 -24.07 -9.75 12.21
CA ASN A 228 -24.04 -11.13 11.74
C ASN A 228 -24.33 -11.29 10.23
N GLU A 229 -25.11 -10.39 9.61
CA GLU A 229 -25.49 -10.54 8.21
C GLU A 229 -24.60 -9.72 7.29
N PRO A 230 -24.26 -10.22 6.09
CA PRO A 230 -23.58 -9.41 5.09
C PRO A 230 -24.48 -8.24 4.65
N PRO A 231 -23.91 -7.07 4.35
CA PRO A 231 -24.68 -5.98 3.74
C PRO A 231 -25.19 -6.37 2.36
N MET A 232 -26.33 -5.84 1.94
CA MET A 232 -26.80 -5.98 0.56
C MET A 232 -25.79 -5.37 -0.41
N SER A 233 -25.60 -6.02 -1.56
CA SER A 233 -24.79 -5.42 -2.63
C SER A 233 -25.52 -4.21 -3.23
N ILE A 234 -24.80 -3.13 -3.48
CA ILE A 234 -25.35 -1.93 -4.13
C ILE A 234 -25.84 -2.24 -5.55
N ARG A 235 -25.33 -3.30 -6.19
CA ARG A 235 -25.76 -3.76 -7.52
C ARG A 235 -27.22 -4.22 -7.58
N GLN A 236 -27.81 -4.56 -6.44
CA GLN A 236 -29.26 -4.83 -6.37
C GLN A 236 -30.11 -3.58 -6.68
N PHE A 237 -29.57 -2.40 -6.45
CA PHE A 237 -30.22 -1.11 -6.65
C PHE A 237 -29.70 -0.39 -7.91
N ILE A 238 -28.39 -0.54 -8.19
CA ILE A 238 -27.71 0.09 -9.32
C ILE A 238 -26.87 -0.98 -10.03
N PRO A 239 -27.46 -1.79 -10.95
CA PRO A 239 -26.72 -2.88 -11.63
C PRO A 239 -25.50 -2.41 -12.40
N THR A 240 -25.51 -1.15 -12.87
CA THR A 240 -24.44 -0.54 -13.68
C THR A 240 -23.38 0.20 -12.85
N VAL A 241 -23.41 0.08 -11.51
CA VAL A 241 -22.41 0.74 -10.68
C VAL A 241 -21.00 0.21 -11.02
N PRO A 242 -19.99 1.09 -11.10
CA PRO A 242 -18.59 0.65 -11.32
C PRO A 242 -18.14 -0.39 -10.28
N ASN A 243 -17.33 -1.36 -10.73
CA ASN A 243 -16.79 -2.42 -9.84
C ASN A 243 -16.03 -1.81 -8.65
N GLU A 244 -15.32 -0.73 -8.89
CA GLU A 244 -14.52 -0.02 -7.91
C GLU A 244 -15.37 0.54 -6.75
N ILE A 245 -16.57 1.05 -7.07
CA ILE A 245 -17.53 1.54 -6.05
C ILE A 245 -18.15 0.39 -5.27
N ASP A 246 -18.56 -0.68 -5.94
CA ASP A 246 -19.10 -1.88 -5.27
C ASP A 246 -18.04 -2.48 -4.31
N ASN A 247 -16.80 -2.58 -4.76
CA ASN A 247 -15.67 -3.04 -3.95
C ASN A 247 -15.38 -2.07 -2.77
N LEU A 248 -15.37 -0.76 -3.02
CA LEU A 248 -15.14 0.24 -1.97
C LEU A 248 -16.22 0.16 -0.87
N ILE A 249 -17.50 0.11 -1.26
CA ILE A 249 -18.60 -0.03 -0.31
C ILE A 249 -18.47 -1.33 0.49
N SER A 250 -18.18 -2.45 -0.18
CA SER A 250 -17.98 -3.75 0.48
C SER A 250 -16.86 -3.70 1.49
N MET A 251 -15.74 -3.07 1.15
CA MET A 251 -14.56 -2.91 2.01
C MET A 251 -14.84 -1.99 3.21
N LEU A 252 -15.59 -0.90 3.02
CA LEU A 252 -15.97 0.00 4.11
C LEU A 252 -16.96 -0.66 5.08
N LEU A 253 -17.84 -1.54 4.58
CA LEU A 253 -18.85 -2.26 5.36
C LEU A 253 -18.37 -3.60 5.93
N GLU A 254 -17.06 -3.89 5.88
CA GLU A 254 -16.48 -5.06 6.53
C GLU A 254 -16.84 -5.11 8.03
N LYS A 255 -17.18 -6.31 8.50
CA LYS A 255 -17.61 -6.50 9.90
C LYS A 255 -16.44 -6.30 10.87
N GLU A 256 -15.30 -6.82 10.50
CA GLU A 256 -14.07 -6.70 11.27
C GLU A 256 -13.35 -5.39 10.89
N ASN A 257 -13.15 -4.51 11.86
CA ASN A 257 -12.58 -3.18 11.62
C ASN A 257 -11.19 -3.21 10.96
N TYR A 258 -10.38 -4.22 11.24
CA TYR A 258 -9.04 -4.37 10.64
C TYR A 258 -9.04 -4.70 9.15
N LYS A 259 -10.18 -5.13 8.59
CA LYS A 259 -10.35 -5.35 7.15
C LYS A 259 -10.73 -4.08 6.39
N ARG A 260 -11.13 -3.03 7.09
CA ARG A 260 -11.43 -1.73 6.50
C ARG A 260 -10.15 -0.97 6.16
N PRO A 261 -10.19 0.04 5.28
CA PRO A 261 -9.03 0.88 4.96
C PRO A 261 -8.35 1.45 6.21
N ASN A 262 -7.03 1.58 6.17
CA ASN A 262 -6.26 2.12 7.29
C ASN A 262 -6.20 3.66 7.30
N ASN A 263 -6.54 4.31 6.19
CA ASN A 263 -6.57 5.77 6.10
C ASN A 263 -7.48 6.23 4.95
N ILE A 264 -7.85 7.50 4.99
CA ILE A 264 -8.74 8.12 4.00
C ILE A 264 -8.07 8.24 2.62
N ASN A 265 -6.76 8.34 2.53
CA ASN A 265 -6.08 8.41 1.25
C ASN A 265 -6.30 7.13 0.42
N THR A 266 -6.36 5.97 1.07
CA THR A 266 -6.72 4.71 0.40
C THR A 266 -8.13 4.80 -0.21
N ILE A 267 -9.12 5.34 0.53
CA ILE A 267 -10.49 5.52 0.05
C ILE A 267 -10.52 6.50 -1.13
N LEU A 268 -9.82 7.64 -1.01
CA LEU A 268 -9.72 8.65 -2.07
C LEU A 268 -9.07 8.10 -3.34
N GLN A 269 -8.09 7.22 -3.21
CA GLN A 269 -7.45 6.56 -4.35
C GLN A 269 -8.44 5.66 -5.10
N TYR A 270 -9.22 4.84 -4.39
CA TYR A 270 -10.29 4.05 -5.01
C TYR A 270 -11.27 4.91 -5.81
N ILE A 271 -11.66 6.04 -5.25
CA ILE A 271 -12.58 6.96 -5.93
C ILE A 271 -11.92 7.60 -7.16
N ARG A 272 -10.67 7.98 -7.09
CA ARG A 272 -9.92 8.55 -8.24
C ARG A 272 -9.79 7.56 -9.40
N THR A 273 -9.72 6.26 -9.14
CA THR A 273 -9.70 5.26 -10.21
C THR A 273 -11.00 5.24 -11.01
N ILE A 274 -12.12 5.66 -10.42
CA ILE A 274 -13.43 5.72 -11.06
C ILE A 274 -13.57 6.96 -11.96
N ASP A 275 -13.11 8.11 -11.49
CA ASP A 275 -13.15 9.36 -12.25
C ASP A 275 -12.20 9.32 -13.47
N SER A 276 -11.23 8.40 -13.41
CA SER A 276 -10.26 8.17 -14.50
C SER A 276 -10.78 7.27 -15.63
N SER A 277 -11.97 6.66 -15.50
CA SER A 277 -12.58 5.90 -16.62
C SER A 277 -13.02 6.81 -17.78
N ASP A 278 -13.21 8.12 -17.55
CA ASP A 278 -13.51 9.13 -18.59
C ASP A 278 -12.30 10.04 -18.95
N LYS A 279 -11.29 10.07 -18.13
CA LYS A 279 -9.97 10.64 -18.46
C LYS A 279 -8.96 9.64 -17.91
N ARG A 280 -8.31 8.87 -18.79
CA ARG A 280 -7.08 8.15 -18.43
C ARG A 280 -6.25 9.11 -17.57
N VAL A 281 -6.23 8.89 -16.24
CA VAL A 281 -5.15 9.42 -15.45
C VAL A 281 -3.94 8.80 -16.12
N ILE A 282 -3.15 9.63 -16.76
CA ILE A 282 -1.84 9.21 -17.23
C ILE A 282 -1.13 8.89 -15.92
N ALA A 283 -1.22 7.61 -15.50
CA ALA A 283 -0.40 7.11 -14.42
C ALA A 283 1.01 7.54 -14.78
N LYS A 284 1.71 8.19 -13.85
CA LYS A 284 3.08 8.64 -14.11
C LYS A 284 3.81 7.48 -14.74
N GLU A 285 4.15 7.61 -16.01
CA GLU A 285 4.81 6.54 -16.71
C GLU A 285 6.24 6.48 -16.19
N PHE A 286 6.54 5.40 -15.53
CA PHE A 286 7.88 5.14 -15.06
C PHE A 286 8.70 4.54 -16.19
N MET A 287 9.90 5.04 -16.39
CA MET A 287 10.81 4.48 -17.37
C MET A 287 11.26 3.08 -16.96
N PRO A 288 11.09 2.06 -17.82
CA PRO A 288 11.54 0.71 -17.56
C PRO A 288 12.99 0.67 -17.04
N SER A 289 13.23 0.01 -15.93
CA SER A 289 14.51 -0.01 -15.26
C SER A 289 14.94 -1.43 -14.87
N PHE A 290 16.24 -1.67 -14.91
CA PHE A 290 16.85 -2.91 -14.47
C PHE A 290 17.78 -2.63 -13.29
N PHE A 291 17.69 -3.43 -12.23
CA PHE A 291 18.51 -3.34 -11.04
C PHE A 291 19.44 -4.54 -10.97
N LEU A 292 20.73 -4.30 -11.15
CA LEU A 292 21.74 -5.32 -11.06
C LEU A 292 22.15 -5.57 -9.61
N ARG A 293 21.81 -6.73 -9.07
CA ARG A 293 22.36 -7.19 -7.80
C ARG A 293 23.81 -7.62 -7.97
N THR A 294 24.68 -6.98 -7.25
CA THR A 294 26.11 -7.33 -7.22
C THR A 294 26.37 -8.42 -6.17
N TRP A 295 27.19 -9.38 -6.52
CA TRP A 295 27.65 -10.41 -5.57
C TRP A 295 29.16 -10.61 -5.72
N ASN A 296 29.59 -11.44 -6.68
CA ASN A 296 30.99 -11.70 -7.01
C ASN A 296 31.38 -11.13 -8.39
N GLU A 297 30.60 -10.20 -8.93
CA GLU A 297 30.75 -9.65 -10.28
C GLU A 297 31.67 -8.45 -10.38
N LYS A 298 32.40 -8.08 -9.31
CA LYS A 298 33.25 -6.89 -9.28
C LYS A 298 34.13 -6.78 -10.52
N SER A 299 34.92 -7.80 -10.83
CA SER A 299 35.85 -7.77 -11.98
C SER A 299 35.13 -7.69 -13.32
N VAL A 300 33.96 -8.28 -13.44
CA VAL A 300 33.11 -8.22 -14.64
C VAL A 300 32.56 -6.82 -14.83
N ILE A 301 31.99 -6.22 -13.80
CA ILE A 301 31.40 -4.87 -13.85
C ILE A 301 32.50 -3.82 -14.12
N GLU A 302 33.62 -3.89 -13.41
CA GLU A 302 34.74 -2.97 -13.64
C GLU A 302 35.28 -3.09 -15.07
N SER A 303 35.39 -4.31 -15.61
CA SER A 303 35.81 -4.52 -16.99
C SER A 303 34.76 -4.06 -18.00
N TYR A 304 33.46 -4.27 -17.73
CA TYR A 304 32.35 -3.81 -18.56
C TYR A 304 32.32 -2.29 -18.67
N ARG A 305 32.57 -1.60 -17.54
CA ARG A 305 32.68 -0.14 -17.51
C ARG A 305 33.92 0.39 -18.26
N LYS A 306 35.06 -0.29 -18.15
CA LYS A 306 36.27 0.05 -18.94
C LYS A 306 36.04 -0.09 -20.43
N ASP A 307 35.13 -0.97 -20.86
CA ASP A 307 34.72 -1.10 -22.26
C ASP A 307 33.79 0.03 -22.73
N GLY A 308 33.42 0.98 -21.84
CA GLY A 308 32.58 2.14 -22.15
C GLY A 308 31.07 1.90 -21.95
N TYR A 309 30.67 0.80 -21.27
CA TYR A 309 29.28 0.47 -21.01
C TYR A 309 28.94 0.64 -19.53
N GLU A 310 27.71 0.99 -19.21
CA GLU A 310 27.23 1.24 -17.83
C GLU A 310 25.91 0.51 -17.56
N VAL A 311 25.71 0.11 -16.31
CA VAL A 311 24.42 -0.28 -15.77
C VAL A 311 23.92 0.88 -14.93
N GLU A 312 22.65 1.26 -15.09
CA GLU A 312 22.10 2.46 -14.47
C GLU A 312 21.82 2.31 -12.98
N ASN A 313 21.40 1.12 -12.56
CA ASN A 313 20.95 0.89 -11.18
C ASN A 313 21.60 -0.36 -10.60
N TYR A 314 22.14 -0.23 -9.40
CA TYR A 314 22.84 -1.32 -8.70
C TYR A 314 22.21 -1.59 -7.33
N ILE A 315 22.29 -2.85 -6.89
CA ILE A 315 21.97 -3.28 -5.54
C ILE A 315 23.20 -3.92 -4.92
N PHE A 316 23.70 -3.33 -3.83
CA PHE A 316 24.86 -3.81 -3.09
C PHE A 316 24.41 -4.45 -1.78
N PRO A 317 24.58 -5.77 -1.60
CA PRO A 317 24.40 -6.39 -0.28
C PRO A 317 25.43 -5.85 0.72
N ILE A 318 24.96 -5.36 1.86
CA ILE A 318 25.84 -4.69 2.85
C ILE A 318 26.92 -5.63 3.41
N ASN A 319 26.63 -6.91 3.52
CA ASN A 319 27.56 -7.91 4.02
C ASN A 319 28.74 -8.23 3.05
N HIS A 320 28.73 -7.73 1.80
CA HIS A 320 29.80 -7.88 0.81
C HIS A 320 30.61 -6.61 0.57
N GLN A 321 30.36 -5.53 1.27
CA GLN A 321 30.91 -4.21 0.97
C GLN A 321 32.43 -4.12 1.09
N ASN A 322 33.01 -4.80 2.07
CA ASN A 322 34.48 -4.83 2.18
C ASN A 322 35.16 -5.43 0.94
N GLN A 323 34.50 -6.40 0.28
CA GLN A 323 34.98 -7.02 -0.94
C GLN A 323 34.75 -6.16 -2.18
N GLN A 324 33.74 -5.28 -2.15
CA GLN A 324 33.28 -4.46 -3.28
C GLN A 324 33.57 -2.95 -3.13
N LYS A 325 34.34 -2.55 -2.12
CA LYS A 325 34.60 -1.14 -1.78
C LYS A 325 35.05 -0.30 -2.98
N ASN A 326 35.98 -0.81 -3.79
CA ASN A 326 36.49 -0.08 -4.97
C ASN A 326 35.43 0.02 -6.08
N LEU A 327 34.64 -1.04 -6.30
CA LEU A 327 33.53 -1.02 -7.25
C LEU A 327 32.48 0.01 -6.84
N LEU A 328 32.07 -0.02 -5.57
CA LEU A 328 31.11 0.94 -5.04
C LEU A 328 31.59 2.39 -5.21
N LYS A 329 32.88 2.67 -4.85
CA LYS A 329 33.48 3.98 -5.08
C LYS A 329 33.42 4.40 -6.54
N SER A 330 33.79 3.52 -7.47
CA SER A 330 33.76 3.77 -8.91
C SER A 330 32.33 4.06 -9.41
N ILE A 331 31.31 3.38 -8.86
CA ILE A 331 29.91 3.62 -9.23
C ILE A 331 29.40 4.94 -8.64
N MET A 332 29.79 5.30 -7.41
CA MET A 332 29.51 6.61 -6.84
C MET A 332 30.05 7.75 -7.72
N GLU A 333 31.25 7.58 -8.26
CA GLU A 333 31.89 8.57 -9.13
C GLU A 333 31.24 8.65 -10.52
N SER A 334 30.56 7.60 -11.00
CA SER A 334 29.89 7.61 -12.32
C SER A 334 28.52 8.28 -12.33
N GLY A 335 27.92 8.50 -11.16
CA GLY A 335 26.56 9.02 -11.06
C GLY A 335 25.45 8.00 -11.30
N SER A 336 25.78 6.69 -11.39
CA SER A 336 24.78 5.62 -11.45
C SER A 336 24.01 5.52 -10.13
N ASN A 337 22.73 5.14 -10.20
CA ASN A 337 21.92 4.93 -9.01
C ASN A 337 22.30 3.62 -8.30
N TYR A 338 22.30 3.64 -7.01
CA TYR A 338 22.49 2.41 -6.24
C TYR A 338 21.78 2.47 -4.89
N LEU A 339 21.37 1.30 -4.41
CA LEU A 339 20.87 1.08 -3.07
C LEU A 339 21.73 0.04 -2.34
N ILE A 340 21.75 0.16 -1.04
CA ILE A 340 22.41 -0.81 -0.16
C ILE A 340 21.31 -1.71 0.39
N ASP A 341 21.37 -3.01 0.03
CA ASP A 341 20.50 -4.01 0.65
C ASP A 341 20.99 -4.26 2.09
N PRO A 342 20.19 -3.92 3.11
CA PRO A 342 20.59 -4.12 4.52
C PRO A 342 20.72 -5.59 4.91
N ALA A 343 20.33 -6.52 4.04
CA ALA A 343 20.40 -7.97 4.27
C ALA A 343 19.68 -8.47 5.54
N THR A 344 18.71 -7.69 6.03
CA THR A 344 17.98 -7.98 7.29
C THR A 344 17.17 -9.27 7.19
N MET A 345 16.66 -9.63 6.01
CA MET A 345 15.98 -10.91 5.78
C MET A 345 16.78 -12.12 6.27
N ARG A 346 18.10 -12.08 6.15
CA ARG A 346 18.97 -13.21 6.51
C ARG A 346 19.21 -13.35 8.01
N LEU A 347 19.04 -12.27 8.78
CA LEU A 347 19.28 -12.27 10.22
C LEU A 347 18.25 -13.10 10.99
N ALA A 348 17.08 -13.34 10.42
CA ALA A 348 16.02 -14.15 11.01
C ALA A 348 16.21 -15.68 10.83
N TYR A 349 17.37 -16.13 10.31
CA TYR A 349 17.69 -17.55 10.10
C TYR A 349 18.99 -17.92 10.77
N ASP A 350 19.07 -19.13 11.34
CA ASP A 350 20.26 -19.61 12.07
C ASP A 350 21.53 -19.59 11.23
N THR A 351 21.39 -19.77 9.92
CA THR A 351 22.51 -19.74 8.95
C THR A 351 23.21 -18.38 8.84
N PHE A 352 22.65 -17.29 9.42
CA PHE A 352 23.33 -15.99 9.39
C PHE A 352 24.67 -16.04 10.11
N SER A 353 24.78 -16.83 11.18
CA SER A 353 25.99 -16.99 11.99
C SER A 353 27.17 -17.60 11.23
N GLU A 354 26.90 -18.32 10.13
CA GLU A 354 27.93 -18.92 9.26
C GLU A 354 28.54 -17.90 8.28
N VAL A 355 27.89 -16.72 8.14
CA VAL A 355 28.31 -15.67 7.19
C VAL A 355 29.00 -14.54 7.94
N LYS A 356 30.33 -14.53 7.95
CA LYS A 356 31.15 -13.51 8.67
C LYS A 356 30.72 -12.07 8.39
N GLY A 357 30.35 -11.76 7.16
CA GLY A 357 29.88 -10.42 6.78
C GLY A 357 28.54 -10.03 7.40
N LEU A 358 27.66 -10.98 7.73
CA LEU A 358 26.39 -10.72 8.43
C LEU A 358 26.61 -10.55 9.93
N VAL A 359 27.40 -11.43 10.54
CA VAL A 359 27.72 -11.38 11.98
C VAL A 359 28.39 -10.07 12.37
N SER A 360 29.15 -9.46 11.47
CA SER A 360 29.86 -8.18 11.72
C SER A 360 28.97 -6.94 11.57
N LEU A 361 27.69 -7.07 11.20
CA LEU A 361 26.81 -5.93 11.05
C LEU A 361 26.47 -5.32 12.43
N PRO A 362 26.38 -3.98 12.54
CA PRO A 362 26.12 -3.31 13.83
C PRO A 362 24.74 -3.62 14.43
N TYR A 363 23.84 -4.12 13.62
CA TYR A 363 22.47 -4.53 13.99
C TYR A 363 22.27 -6.06 13.94
N ALA A 364 23.31 -6.83 13.71
CA ALA A 364 23.23 -8.28 13.85
C ALA A 364 22.95 -8.66 15.31
N PRO A 365 22.18 -9.74 15.55
CA PRO A 365 21.94 -10.24 16.89
C PRO A 365 23.27 -10.59 17.60
N GLN A 366 23.30 -10.37 18.91
CA GLN A 366 24.47 -10.68 19.72
C GLN A 366 24.58 -12.21 19.91
N GLY A 367 25.76 -12.76 19.71
CA GLY A 367 25.99 -14.21 19.79
C GLY A 367 25.68 -14.94 18.49
N LEU A 368 25.29 -16.22 18.59
CA LEU A 368 24.97 -17.08 17.44
C LEU A 368 23.47 -17.28 17.23
N ASN A 369 22.63 -16.61 18.02
CA ASN A 369 21.18 -16.73 17.91
C ASN A 369 20.67 -15.81 16.79
N ARG A 370 19.74 -16.32 15.97
CA ARG A 370 19.08 -15.52 14.94
C ARG A 370 18.24 -14.38 15.57
N LEU A 371 17.90 -13.39 14.76
CA LEU A 371 16.97 -12.33 15.15
C LEU A 371 15.56 -12.92 15.29
N GLU A 372 14.94 -12.71 16.45
CA GLU A 372 13.58 -13.13 16.76
C GLU A 372 12.66 -11.91 16.89
N LEU A 373 11.33 -12.14 16.80
CA LEU A 373 10.35 -11.06 16.97
C LEU A 373 10.42 -10.43 18.37
N GLU A 374 10.77 -11.23 19.37
CA GLU A 374 10.95 -10.81 20.76
C GLU A 374 12.07 -9.79 20.96
N ASP A 375 13.11 -9.82 20.11
CA ASP A 375 14.23 -8.86 20.15
C ASP A 375 13.81 -7.44 19.74
N LEU A 376 12.66 -7.30 19.10
CA LEU A 376 12.11 -6.04 18.57
C LEU A 376 10.70 -5.75 19.11
N LYS A 377 10.43 -6.14 20.37
CA LYS A 377 9.10 -6.06 20.95
C LYS A 377 8.71 -4.63 21.37
N THR A 378 9.64 -3.92 21.96
CA THR A 378 9.41 -2.55 22.46
C THR A 378 9.72 -1.49 21.43
N LEU A 379 9.14 -0.29 21.59
CA LEU A 379 9.41 0.83 20.70
C LEU A 379 10.91 1.25 20.72
N PRO A 380 11.61 1.36 21.87
CA PRO A 380 13.04 1.65 21.90
C PRO A 380 13.91 0.65 21.16
N GLU A 381 13.59 -0.66 21.22
CA GLU A 381 14.31 -1.71 20.49
C GLU A 381 14.16 -1.54 18.99
N LYS A 382 12.93 -1.28 18.51
CA LYS A 382 12.66 -0.99 17.10
C LYS A 382 13.42 0.24 16.61
N GLN A 383 13.40 1.31 17.38
CA GLN A 383 14.09 2.57 17.04
C GLN A 383 15.61 2.39 17.00
N GLU A 384 16.18 1.69 17.96
CA GLU A 384 17.62 1.39 17.97
C GLU A 384 18.04 0.49 16.81
N TYR A 385 17.22 -0.53 16.49
CA TYR A 385 17.45 -1.40 15.34
C TYR A 385 17.41 -0.62 14.04
N VAL A 386 16.37 0.18 13.82
CA VAL A 386 16.22 1.04 12.64
C VAL A 386 17.38 2.02 12.53
N ARG A 387 17.75 2.69 13.61
CA ARG A 387 18.89 3.61 13.65
C ARG A 387 20.17 2.93 13.14
N LYS A 388 20.52 1.78 13.69
CA LYS A 388 21.70 1.02 13.28
C LYS A 388 21.66 0.58 11.81
N VAL A 389 20.49 0.14 11.31
CA VAL A 389 20.32 -0.27 9.91
C VAL A 389 20.45 0.91 8.96
N VAL A 390 19.88 2.06 9.29
CA VAL A 390 19.97 3.27 8.45
C VAL A 390 21.39 3.85 8.49
N ASP A 391 22.00 3.95 9.67
CA ASP A 391 23.37 4.47 9.82
C ASP A 391 24.38 3.61 9.05
N ALA A 392 24.19 2.29 9.05
CA ALA A 392 25.02 1.37 8.26
C ALA A 392 24.90 1.58 6.75
N GLN A 393 23.74 2.03 6.26
CA GLN A 393 23.57 2.36 4.84
C GLN A 393 24.12 3.76 4.51
N THR A 394 23.81 4.75 5.34
CA THR A 394 24.15 6.17 5.06
C THR A 394 25.65 6.44 4.98
N GLN A 395 26.50 5.66 5.66
CA GLN A 395 27.96 5.75 5.54
C GLN A 395 28.46 5.52 4.11
N TYR A 396 27.68 4.87 3.25
CA TYR A 396 28.00 4.62 1.84
C TYR A 396 27.29 5.58 0.89
N ASN A 397 26.58 6.57 1.38
CA ASN A 397 25.87 7.60 0.63
C ASN A 397 24.98 7.07 -0.52
N PRO A 398 24.13 6.05 -0.32
CA PRO A 398 23.33 5.44 -1.38
C PRO A 398 22.32 6.43 -1.98
N SER A 399 21.80 6.12 -3.19
CA SER A 399 20.76 6.92 -3.84
C SER A 399 19.42 6.80 -3.12
N TYR A 400 19.18 5.69 -2.42
CA TYR A 400 17.96 5.35 -1.70
C TYR A 400 18.30 4.71 -0.35
N ILE A 401 17.44 4.92 0.65
CA ILE A 401 17.52 4.19 1.93
C ILE A 401 16.47 3.10 1.92
N VAL A 402 16.84 1.89 2.32
CA VAL A 402 15.94 0.74 2.41
C VAL A 402 15.54 0.51 3.86
N SER A 403 14.24 0.42 4.15
CA SER A 403 13.76 0.02 5.48
C SER A 403 14.21 -1.41 5.80
N PRO A 404 14.42 -1.77 7.07
CA PRO A 404 14.55 -3.18 7.44
C PRO A 404 13.32 -3.96 6.98
N PHE A 405 13.51 -5.17 6.46
CA PHE A 405 12.43 -6.07 6.08
C PHE A 405 12.86 -7.54 6.17
N HIS A 406 11.90 -8.41 6.42
CA HIS A 406 12.11 -9.83 6.68
C HIS A 406 11.21 -10.70 5.81
N VAL A 407 11.41 -12.02 5.83
CA VAL A 407 10.51 -12.94 5.13
C VAL A 407 9.26 -13.16 5.99
N SER A 408 8.09 -12.86 5.46
CA SER A 408 6.83 -13.13 6.16
C SER A 408 6.64 -14.64 6.35
N ASN A 409 6.59 -15.09 7.59
CA ASN A 409 6.43 -16.51 7.92
C ASN A 409 4.97 -16.98 7.80
N ASN A 410 4.03 -16.07 7.64
CA ASN A 410 2.61 -16.35 7.66
C ASN A 410 1.94 -16.10 6.31
N SER A 411 1.18 -17.08 5.86
CA SER A 411 0.29 -16.97 4.69
C SER A 411 -1.10 -16.41 5.03
N ASN A 412 -1.39 -16.08 6.30
CA ASN A 412 -2.67 -15.56 6.80
C ASN A 412 -2.51 -14.18 7.44
N LEU A 413 -2.23 -13.15 6.64
CA LEU A 413 -2.09 -11.76 7.11
C LEU A 413 -3.39 -11.22 7.72
N VAL A 414 -4.54 -11.66 7.20
CA VAL A 414 -5.88 -11.22 7.64
C VAL A 414 -6.20 -11.67 9.07
N ARG A 415 -5.73 -12.86 9.49
CA ARG A 415 -5.97 -13.38 10.85
C ARG A 415 -5.06 -12.74 11.89
N ILE A 416 -3.92 -12.23 11.47
CA ILE A 416 -2.94 -11.61 12.33
C ILE A 416 -3.20 -10.13 12.30
N LYS A 417 -3.71 -9.58 13.41
CA LYS A 417 -3.98 -8.14 13.53
C LYS A 417 -2.68 -7.39 13.22
N ALA A 418 -2.76 -6.36 12.38
CA ALA A 418 -1.62 -5.49 12.06
C ALA A 418 -1.01 -4.79 13.30
N THR A 419 -1.65 -4.94 14.46
CA THR A 419 -1.21 -4.42 15.77
C THR A 419 -0.40 -5.43 16.58
N ASP A 420 -0.39 -6.72 16.18
CA ASP A 420 0.31 -7.76 16.92
C ASP A 420 1.72 -7.91 16.35
N ASP A 421 2.75 -7.76 17.20
CA ASP A 421 4.16 -8.00 16.86
C ASP A 421 4.46 -9.52 16.73
N GLU A 422 3.46 -10.30 16.33
CA GLU A 422 3.52 -11.76 16.25
C GLU A 422 3.96 -12.27 14.86
N ASN A 423 4.22 -11.37 13.91
CA ASN A 423 4.69 -11.75 12.58
C ASN A 423 5.59 -10.68 11.95
N TRP A 424 6.48 -11.13 11.07
CA TRP A 424 7.44 -10.25 10.39
C TRP A 424 6.80 -9.19 9.52
N PHE A 425 5.68 -9.47 8.84
CA PHE A 425 5.02 -8.46 8.00
C PHE A 425 4.52 -7.26 8.80
N SER A 426 3.83 -7.51 9.93
CA SER A 426 3.35 -6.43 10.80
C SER A 426 4.49 -5.65 11.44
N LEU A 427 5.59 -6.34 11.80
CA LEU A 427 6.78 -5.71 12.32
C LEU A 427 7.45 -4.85 11.24
N ASP A 428 7.61 -5.34 10.01
CA ASP A 428 8.24 -4.60 8.91
C ASP A 428 7.45 -3.32 8.57
N VAL A 429 6.12 -3.36 8.65
CA VAL A 429 5.27 -2.16 8.54
C VAL A 429 5.63 -1.14 9.62
N LYS A 430 5.78 -1.55 10.89
CA LYS A 430 6.18 -0.65 11.99
C LYS A 430 7.60 -0.12 11.82
N LEU A 431 8.54 -0.98 11.46
CA LEU A 431 9.93 -0.60 11.22
C LEU A 431 10.04 0.43 10.07
N LEU A 432 9.16 0.36 9.08
CA LEU A 432 9.14 1.35 8.01
C LEU A 432 8.69 2.74 8.52
N TYR A 433 7.69 2.82 9.39
CA TYR A 433 7.30 4.09 10.03
C TYR A 433 8.45 4.64 10.88
N GLU A 434 9.06 3.81 11.73
CA GLU A 434 10.22 4.22 12.53
C GLU A 434 11.40 4.67 11.66
N THR A 435 11.61 4.02 10.49
CA THR A 435 12.62 4.44 9.52
C THR A 435 12.33 5.84 8.97
N LYS A 436 11.07 6.12 8.62
CA LYS A 436 10.67 7.45 8.14
C LYS A 436 10.88 8.52 9.20
N ASP A 437 10.49 8.22 10.44
CA ASP A 437 10.65 9.15 11.58
C ASP A 437 12.12 9.39 11.89
N TYR A 438 12.96 8.36 11.85
CA TYR A 438 14.39 8.52 12.04
C TYR A 438 15.04 9.36 10.93
N LEU A 439 14.70 9.11 9.65
CA LEU A 439 15.19 9.92 8.52
C LEU A 439 14.80 11.39 8.65
N ASN A 440 13.57 11.66 9.10
CA ASN A 440 13.12 13.03 9.38
C ASN A 440 13.93 13.66 10.52
N SER A 441 14.22 12.93 11.60
CA SER A 441 14.97 13.40 12.75
C SER A 441 16.41 13.82 12.43
N ILE A 442 17.04 13.12 11.47
CA ILE A 442 18.41 13.42 10.99
C ILE A 442 18.42 14.29 9.73
N ASN A 443 17.26 14.84 9.33
CA ASN A 443 17.07 15.67 8.14
C ASN A 443 17.59 15.01 6.85
N CYS A 444 17.45 13.70 6.71
CA CYS A 444 17.86 12.96 5.53
C CYS A 444 16.78 13.06 4.44
N GLN A 445 17.13 13.67 3.30
CA GLN A 445 16.22 13.88 2.15
C GLN A 445 16.24 12.74 1.12
N LYS A 446 16.95 11.64 1.39
CA LYS A 446 17.00 10.50 0.46
C LYS A 446 15.67 9.77 0.41
N PRO A 447 15.22 9.33 -0.80
CA PRO A 447 14.00 8.56 -0.94
C PRO A 447 14.05 7.26 -0.14
N LEU A 448 12.94 6.94 0.55
CA LEU A 448 12.77 5.72 1.33
C LEU A 448 12.18 4.60 0.48
N VAL A 449 12.84 3.46 0.46
CA VAL A 449 12.35 2.22 -0.16
C VAL A 449 11.73 1.33 0.90
N GLY A 450 10.45 1.01 0.76
CA GLY A 450 9.77 0.00 1.56
C GLY A 450 10.03 -1.40 1.00
N GLY A 451 10.85 -2.19 1.68
CA GLY A 451 11.12 -3.58 1.33
C GLY A 451 10.08 -4.51 1.94
N PHE A 452 9.62 -5.52 1.19
CA PHE A 452 8.74 -6.58 1.68
C PHE A 452 9.08 -7.91 1.02
N CYS A 453 9.03 -8.98 1.80
CA CYS A 453 9.14 -10.34 1.31
C CYS A 453 7.95 -11.17 1.81
N ILE A 454 7.08 -11.61 0.89
CA ILE A 454 5.83 -12.30 1.20
C ILE A 454 5.76 -13.70 0.58
N LYS A 455 4.88 -14.53 1.14
CA LYS A 455 4.58 -15.86 0.61
C LYS A 455 3.67 -15.79 -0.60
N THR A 456 3.82 -16.72 -1.53
CA THR A 456 2.97 -16.84 -2.73
C THR A 456 1.48 -16.96 -2.37
N ASP A 457 1.14 -17.63 -1.27
CA ASP A 457 -0.25 -17.83 -0.82
C ASP A 457 -0.96 -16.51 -0.51
N ILE A 458 -0.23 -15.48 -0.08
CA ILE A 458 -0.76 -14.13 0.13
C ILE A 458 -1.30 -13.56 -1.19
N LEU A 459 -0.62 -13.81 -2.30
CA LEU A 459 -1.05 -13.28 -3.61
C LEU A 459 -2.20 -14.08 -4.20
N THR A 460 -2.20 -15.40 -4.04
CA THR A 460 -3.21 -16.28 -4.63
C THR A 460 -4.55 -16.27 -3.88
N THR A 461 -4.53 -15.93 -2.59
CA THR A 461 -5.74 -15.78 -1.78
C THR A 461 -6.26 -14.34 -1.87
N ARG A 462 -7.49 -14.17 -2.37
CA ARG A 462 -8.05 -12.84 -2.65
C ARG A 462 -8.04 -11.92 -1.42
N SER A 463 -8.55 -12.38 -0.28
CA SER A 463 -8.60 -11.57 0.95
C SER A 463 -7.22 -11.16 1.46
N GLU A 464 -6.24 -12.06 1.37
CA GLU A 464 -4.86 -11.80 1.80
C GLU A 464 -4.18 -10.78 0.87
N ARG A 465 -4.39 -10.91 -0.44
CA ARG A 465 -3.87 -9.99 -1.45
C ARG A 465 -4.45 -8.58 -1.30
N GLU A 466 -5.77 -8.47 -1.10
CA GLU A 466 -6.44 -7.20 -0.87
C GLU A 466 -5.95 -6.54 0.43
N TYR A 467 -5.78 -7.31 1.50
CA TYR A 467 -5.22 -6.83 2.75
C TYR A 467 -3.77 -6.33 2.57
N PHE A 468 -2.92 -7.11 1.92
CA PHE A 468 -1.55 -6.70 1.60
C PHE A 468 -1.52 -5.38 0.84
N LEU A 469 -2.28 -5.26 -0.25
CA LEU A 469 -2.36 -4.04 -1.04
C LEU A 469 -2.84 -2.84 -0.22
N ASN A 470 -3.88 -3.02 0.60
CA ASN A 470 -4.41 -1.95 1.45
C ASN A 470 -3.39 -1.45 2.46
N VAL A 471 -2.67 -2.36 3.13
CA VAL A 471 -1.65 -1.99 4.11
C VAL A 471 -0.48 -1.30 3.43
N VAL A 472 0.10 -1.93 2.40
CA VAL A 472 1.34 -1.47 1.78
C VAL A 472 1.14 -0.16 1.01
N SER A 473 -0.01 0.01 0.34
CA SER A 473 -0.29 1.26 -0.40
C SER A 473 -0.34 2.52 0.48
N ALA A 474 -0.64 2.36 1.76
CA ALA A 474 -0.76 3.46 2.72
C ALA A 474 0.59 3.90 3.34
N LEU A 475 1.68 3.17 3.09
CA LEU A 475 2.95 3.39 3.77
C LEU A 475 3.69 4.65 3.30
N PRO A 476 4.43 5.33 4.21
CA PRO A 476 5.11 6.60 3.92
C PRO A 476 6.47 6.42 3.23
N CYS A 477 6.61 5.43 2.33
CA CYS A 477 7.79 5.26 1.50
C CYS A 477 7.63 5.92 0.13
N ASP A 478 8.74 6.12 -0.60
CA ASP A 478 8.78 6.76 -1.92
C ASP A 478 8.83 5.73 -3.06
N MET A 479 9.20 4.49 -2.75
CA MET A 479 9.35 3.37 -3.67
C MET A 479 9.08 2.06 -2.92
N TYR A 480 8.67 1.02 -3.65
CA TYR A 480 8.51 -0.34 -3.11
C TYR A 480 9.50 -1.32 -3.74
N TRP A 481 9.97 -2.26 -2.94
CA TRP A 481 10.80 -3.37 -3.38
C TRP A 481 10.21 -4.68 -2.84
N ILE A 482 9.58 -5.45 -3.73
CA ILE A 482 8.74 -6.59 -3.34
C ILE A 482 9.36 -7.90 -3.80
N TYR A 483 9.66 -8.76 -2.84
CA TYR A 483 9.99 -10.16 -3.04
C TYR A 483 8.79 -11.04 -2.79
N VAL A 484 8.69 -12.11 -3.56
CA VAL A 484 7.70 -13.17 -3.32
C VAL A 484 8.41 -14.52 -3.32
N ASP A 485 8.23 -15.26 -2.23
CA ASP A 485 8.82 -16.58 -2.08
C ASP A 485 8.19 -17.58 -3.05
N CYS A 486 9.02 -18.40 -3.69
CA CYS A 486 8.61 -19.45 -4.63
C CYS A 486 7.92 -18.94 -5.91
N ILE A 487 8.20 -17.72 -6.36
CA ILE A 487 7.81 -17.24 -7.69
C ILE A 487 9.04 -17.21 -8.60
N ASP A 488 8.90 -17.85 -9.76
CA ASP A 488 9.92 -17.89 -10.79
C ASP A 488 9.32 -17.94 -12.20
N ASN A 489 10.17 -18.03 -13.22
CA ASN A 489 9.75 -18.13 -14.62
C ASN A 489 8.84 -19.35 -14.92
N ASN A 490 8.88 -20.41 -14.12
CA ASN A 490 8.15 -21.67 -14.30
C ASN A 490 6.91 -21.78 -13.40
N SER A 491 6.61 -20.79 -12.58
CA SER A 491 5.41 -20.75 -11.75
C SER A 491 4.16 -20.88 -12.59
N ASN A 492 3.08 -21.43 -12.03
CA ASN A 492 1.84 -21.66 -12.79
C ASN A 492 1.16 -20.34 -13.21
N PRO A 493 0.24 -20.36 -14.18
CA PRO A 493 -0.37 -19.14 -14.71
C PRO A 493 -1.07 -18.28 -13.66
N ALA A 494 -1.77 -18.90 -12.69
CA ALA A 494 -2.49 -18.16 -11.65
C ALA A 494 -1.53 -17.44 -10.70
N GLN A 495 -0.44 -18.09 -10.29
CA GLN A 495 0.59 -17.48 -9.45
C GLN A 495 1.24 -16.28 -10.14
N LEU A 496 1.71 -16.43 -11.37
CA LEU A 496 2.34 -15.35 -12.14
C LEU A 496 1.36 -14.20 -12.44
N TYR A 497 0.11 -14.51 -12.75
CA TYR A 497 -0.93 -13.51 -12.96
C TYR A 497 -1.17 -12.68 -11.69
N HIS A 498 -1.41 -13.33 -10.55
CA HIS A 498 -1.65 -12.62 -9.30
C HIS A 498 -0.42 -11.85 -8.83
N TYR A 499 0.78 -12.37 -9.07
CA TYR A 499 2.02 -11.65 -8.83
C TYR A 499 2.10 -10.37 -9.67
N ALA A 500 1.97 -10.49 -10.98
CA ALA A 500 2.06 -9.36 -11.89
C ALA A 500 0.95 -8.31 -11.64
N SER A 501 -0.31 -8.74 -11.54
CA SER A 501 -1.46 -7.88 -11.25
C SER A 501 -1.27 -7.12 -9.93
N THR A 502 -0.80 -7.79 -8.87
CA THR A 502 -0.57 -7.15 -7.57
C THR A 502 0.49 -6.05 -7.64
N LEU A 503 1.65 -6.30 -8.26
CA LEU A 503 2.72 -5.30 -8.36
C LEU A 503 2.31 -4.12 -9.24
N LEU A 504 1.66 -4.38 -10.38
CA LEU A 504 1.17 -3.35 -11.28
C LEU A 504 0.06 -2.52 -10.64
N MET A 505 -0.85 -3.15 -9.89
CA MET A 505 -1.90 -2.47 -9.14
C MET A 505 -1.29 -1.61 -8.02
N LEU A 506 -0.34 -2.12 -7.23
CA LEU A 506 0.36 -1.35 -6.20
C LEU A 506 0.99 -0.08 -6.80
N GLN A 507 1.72 -0.22 -7.92
CA GLN A 507 2.34 0.93 -8.58
C GLN A 507 1.31 1.95 -9.09
N ARG A 508 0.25 1.48 -9.76
CA ARG A 508 -0.81 2.35 -10.29
C ARG A 508 -1.58 3.07 -9.19
N THR A 509 -1.95 2.34 -8.12
CA THR A 509 -2.72 2.88 -7.00
C THR A 509 -1.93 3.92 -6.21
N THR A 510 -0.65 3.68 -5.97
CA THR A 510 0.18 4.57 -5.16
C THR A 510 0.86 5.66 -5.98
N ASN A 511 0.95 5.50 -7.30
CA ASN A 511 1.77 6.32 -8.19
C ASN A 511 3.25 6.40 -7.75
N LYS A 512 3.75 5.32 -7.14
CA LYS A 512 5.13 5.16 -6.68
C LYS A 512 5.79 4.01 -7.42
N PRO A 513 7.10 4.10 -7.73
CA PRO A 513 7.81 3.04 -8.43
C PRO A 513 7.84 1.75 -7.63
N VAL A 514 7.67 0.61 -8.32
CA VAL A 514 7.75 -0.74 -7.74
C VAL A 514 8.86 -1.52 -8.42
N ILE A 515 9.73 -2.12 -7.61
CA ILE A 515 10.79 -3.04 -8.06
C ILE A 515 10.34 -4.46 -7.72
N ALA A 516 10.28 -5.31 -8.75
CA ALA A 516 10.08 -6.75 -8.59
C ALA A 516 11.40 -7.43 -8.21
N GLY A 517 11.46 -8.06 -7.04
CA GLY A 517 12.65 -8.76 -6.56
C GLY A 517 12.82 -10.11 -7.24
N ARG A 518 13.98 -10.38 -7.85
CA ARG A 518 14.45 -11.67 -8.39
C ARG A 518 13.41 -12.49 -9.17
N ILE A 519 12.99 -12.00 -10.33
CA ILE A 519 11.97 -12.66 -11.17
C ILE A 519 12.49 -13.10 -12.54
N GLY A 520 13.78 -12.96 -12.81
CA GLY A 520 14.39 -13.38 -14.07
C GLY A 520 13.83 -12.67 -15.30
N SER A 521 13.74 -13.40 -16.42
CA SER A 521 13.31 -12.83 -17.69
C SER A 521 11.81 -12.47 -17.74
N PHE A 522 10.98 -13.00 -16.84
CA PHE A 522 9.58 -12.56 -16.69
C PHE A 522 9.49 -11.06 -16.28
N GLY A 523 10.54 -10.52 -15.69
CA GLY A 523 10.67 -9.09 -15.43
C GLY A 523 10.47 -8.21 -16.67
N LEU A 524 10.85 -8.70 -17.87
CA LEU A 524 10.59 -7.99 -19.13
C LEU A 524 9.10 -7.89 -19.46
N VAL A 525 8.31 -8.92 -19.12
CA VAL A 525 6.83 -8.89 -19.24
C VAL A 525 6.27 -7.81 -18.33
N LEU A 526 6.71 -7.76 -17.07
CA LEU A 526 6.27 -6.74 -16.12
C LEU A 526 6.59 -5.32 -16.60
N LEU A 527 7.79 -5.09 -17.13
CA LEU A 527 8.18 -3.79 -17.70
C LEU A 527 7.32 -3.41 -18.91
N ALA A 528 6.94 -4.36 -19.75
CA ALA A 528 6.07 -4.10 -20.90
C ALA A 528 4.68 -3.61 -20.46
N PHE A 529 4.14 -4.10 -19.34
CA PHE A 529 2.91 -3.62 -18.71
C PHE A 529 3.09 -2.33 -17.89
N GLY A 530 4.29 -1.75 -17.87
CA GLY A 530 4.59 -0.45 -17.25
C GLY A 530 5.09 -0.52 -15.82
N LEU A 531 5.47 -1.69 -15.29
CA LEU A 531 6.18 -1.74 -14.00
C LEU A 531 7.48 -0.93 -14.10
N PHE A 532 7.87 -0.26 -13.01
CA PHE A 532 9.08 0.55 -12.98
C PHE A 532 10.35 -0.28 -13.16
N GLY A 533 10.51 -1.36 -12.39
CA GLY A 533 11.77 -2.08 -12.42
C GLY A 533 11.69 -3.52 -11.92
N PHE A 534 12.73 -4.27 -12.24
CA PHE A 534 12.96 -5.58 -11.66
C PHE A 534 14.44 -5.80 -11.34
N GLU A 535 14.70 -6.70 -10.40
CA GLU A 535 16.02 -7.09 -9.96
C GLU A 535 16.42 -8.43 -10.54
N SER A 536 17.68 -8.55 -10.96
CA SER A 536 18.32 -9.82 -11.29
C SER A 536 19.83 -9.73 -11.03
N GLY A 537 20.49 -10.87 -10.88
CA GLY A 537 21.96 -10.97 -10.91
C GLY A 537 22.48 -11.02 -12.34
N ALA A 538 23.81 -10.98 -12.51
CA ALA A 538 24.46 -11.18 -13.79
C ALA A 538 24.47 -12.68 -14.15
N SER A 539 23.43 -13.16 -14.80
CA SER A 539 23.22 -14.56 -15.19
C SER A 539 22.99 -15.55 -14.04
N ARG A 540 22.65 -15.07 -12.84
CA ARG A 540 22.35 -15.90 -11.65
C ARG A 540 21.28 -15.22 -10.81
N PHE A 541 20.67 -15.97 -9.86
CA PHE A 541 19.69 -15.45 -8.89
C PHE A 541 18.42 -14.84 -9.55
N GLU A 542 17.87 -15.56 -10.51
CA GLU A 542 16.65 -15.15 -11.22
C GLU A 542 15.37 -15.46 -10.44
N SER A 543 15.44 -16.11 -9.27
CA SER A 543 14.30 -16.42 -8.40
C SER A 543 14.69 -16.31 -6.93
N PHE A 544 13.68 -16.06 -6.10
CA PHE A 544 13.81 -16.01 -4.66
C PHE A 544 13.10 -17.21 -4.04
N TYR A 545 13.83 -17.96 -3.20
CA TYR A 545 13.34 -19.06 -2.39
C TYR A 545 13.84 -18.88 -0.96
N GLU A 546 12.93 -18.86 0.02
CA GLU A 546 13.26 -18.75 1.44
C GLU A 546 14.21 -19.88 1.89
N ASP A 547 14.01 -21.09 1.35
CA ASP A 547 14.86 -22.26 1.67
C ASP A 547 16.36 -22.03 1.40
N LEU A 548 16.70 -21.02 0.59
CA LEU A 548 18.08 -20.58 0.41
C LEU A 548 18.71 -20.01 1.69
N TYR A 549 17.89 -19.58 2.63
CA TYR A 549 18.36 -19.04 3.91
C TYR A 549 18.26 -20.04 5.07
N LYS A 550 17.51 -21.13 4.89
CA LYS A 550 17.33 -22.18 5.91
C LYS A 550 18.45 -23.22 5.91
N ASN A 551 19.12 -23.40 4.77
CA ASN A 551 20.12 -24.46 4.60
C ASN A 551 21.52 -23.87 4.44
N SER A 552 22.48 -24.35 5.27
CA SER A 552 23.89 -23.94 5.25
C SER A 552 24.70 -24.50 4.08
N SER A 553 24.13 -25.39 3.27
CA SER A 553 24.86 -25.99 2.16
C SER A 553 25.12 -24.97 1.06
N ASP A 554 26.32 -24.39 1.06
CA ASP A 554 26.94 -23.63 -0.04
C ASP A 554 27.09 -24.45 -1.34
N ASN A 555 26.51 -25.64 -1.41
CA ASN A 555 26.47 -26.52 -2.59
C ASN A 555 25.44 -26.05 -3.63
N TYR A 556 25.33 -24.73 -3.82
CA TYR A 556 24.80 -24.24 -5.09
C TYR A 556 25.80 -24.67 -6.16
N ASN A 557 25.39 -25.60 -7.00
CA ASN A 557 26.04 -25.84 -8.28
C ASN A 557 25.94 -24.52 -9.06
N LEU A 558 26.98 -23.70 -8.90
CA LEU A 558 27.09 -22.40 -9.54
C LEU A 558 27.37 -22.63 -11.02
N TYR A 559 26.35 -23.01 -11.77
CA TYR A 559 26.46 -23.09 -13.22
C TYR A 559 26.73 -21.68 -13.76
N LEU A 560 27.75 -21.58 -14.60
CA LEU A 560 27.90 -20.45 -15.48
C LEU A 560 26.79 -20.53 -16.50
N ASN A 561 26.13 -19.41 -16.80
CA ASN A 561 25.05 -19.36 -17.79
C ASN A 561 25.43 -18.45 -18.96
N TYR A 562 24.98 -18.81 -20.16
CA TYR A 562 25.00 -17.93 -21.32
C TYR A 562 23.56 -17.49 -21.64
N TYR A 563 23.35 -16.20 -21.77
CA TYR A 563 22.03 -15.63 -22.07
C TYR A 563 21.78 -15.61 -23.57
N PHE A 564 20.66 -16.16 -24.00
CA PHE A 564 20.19 -16.08 -25.36
C PHE A 564 18.99 -15.13 -25.40
N PRO A 565 19.13 -13.91 -25.95
CA PRO A 565 18.02 -12.93 -26.00
C PRO A 565 16.82 -13.43 -26.80
N ASP A 566 17.05 -14.11 -27.93
CA ASP A 566 16.00 -14.62 -28.80
C ASP A 566 15.30 -15.86 -28.20
N LEU A 567 15.96 -16.56 -27.26
CA LEU A 567 15.35 -17.60 -26.46
C LEU A 567 14.82 -17.08 -25.10
N MET A 568 14.99 -15.82 -24.80
CA MET A 568 14.63 -15.16 -23.55
C MET A 568 15.03 -15.94 -22.29
N ARG A 569 16.18 -16.62 -22.32
CA ARG A 569 16.62 -17.46 -21.20
C ARG A 569 18.13 -17.56 -21.04
N ASN A 570 18.52 -17.89 -19.83
CA ASN A 570 19.87 -18.37 -19.51
C ASN A 570 19.99 -19.88 -19.78
N VAL A 571 21.03 -20.29 -20.51
CA VAL A 571 21.36 -21.70 -20.74
C VAL A 571 22.60 -22.03 -19.90
N PRO A 572 22.52 -23.04 -19.00
CA PRO A 572 23.66 -23.41 -18.16
C PRO A 572 24.86 -23.88 -19.00
N ILE A 573 26.02 -23.39 -18.63
CA ILE A 573 27.32 -23.85 -19.14
C ILE A 573 27.90 -24.83 -18.10
N GLU A 574 27.80 -26.10 -18.37
CA GLU A 574 28.39 -27.10 -17.50
C GLU A 574 29.93 -27.01 -17.59
N ARG A 575 30.62 -26.63 -16.50
CA ARG A 575 32.10 -26.45 -16.46
C ARG A 575 32.84 -27.68 -16.90
N LYS A 576 32.33 -28.88 -16.60
CA LYS A 576 32.96 -30.15 -16.98
C LYS A 576 32.58 -30.65 -18.37
N ASN A 577 31.44 -30.17 -18.93
CA ASN A 577 30.99 -30.56 -20.24
C ASN A 577 30.16 -29.43 -20.91
N PRO A 578 30.81 -28.45 -21.55
CA PRO A 578 30.11 -27.36 -22.21
C PRO A 578 29.47 -27.79 -23.54
N ALA A 579 29.44 -29.09 -23.86
CA ALA A 579 29.00 -29.60 -25.14
C ALA A 579 27.57 -29.16 -25.54
N LYS A 580 26.65 -29.04 -24.58
CA LYS A 580 25.25 -28.60 -24.88
C LYS A 580 25.24 -27.21 -25.50
N ILE A 581 25.97 -26.26 -24.93
CA ILE A 581 25.98 -24.86 -25.41
C ILE A 581 26.78 -24.74 -26.71
N ILE A 582 27.91 -25.41 -26.82
CA ILE A 582 28.71 -25.44 -28.04
C ILE A 582 27.89 -26.05 -29.19
N ARG A 583 27.19 -27.16 -28.95
CA ARG A 583 26.29 -27.79 -29.91
C ARG A 583 25.13 -26.84 -30.31
N LEU A 584 24.58 -26.10 -29.37
CA LEU A 584 23.55 -25.10 -29.66
C LEU A 584 24.10 -24.00 -30.57
N LEU A 585 25.20 -23.36 -30.19
CA LEU A 585 25.81 -22.27 -30.95
C LEU A 585 26.33 -22.70 -32.33
N SER A 586 26.72 -23.98 -32.50
CA SER A 586 27.18 -24.55 -33.77
C SER A 586 26.03 -25.05 -34.65
N SER A 587 24.80 -25.14 -34.18
CA SER A 587 23.64 -25.51 -35.00
C SER A 587 23.23 -24.40 -35.94
N ASN A 588 22.59 -24.74 -37.09
CA ASN A 588 22.07 -23.75 -38.05
C ASN A 588 21.14 -22.74 -37.38
N ILE A 589 20.27 -23.21 -36.46
CA ILE A 589 19.36 -22.35 -35.73
C ILE A 589 20.16 -21.50 -34.73
N GLY A 590 21.11 -22.10 -34.02
CA GLY A 590 21.96 -21.39 -33.07
C GLY A 590 22.79 -20.29 -33.73
N GLN A 591 23.24 -20.48 -34.96
CA GLN A 591 23.92 -19.44 -35.75
C GLN A 591 22.97 -18.29 -36.08
N ASN A 592 21.69 -18.56 -36.39
CA ASN A 592 20.68 -17.51 -36.66
C ASN A 592 20.31 -16.68 -35.43
N ILE A 593 20.32 -17.31 -34.23
CA ILE A 593 20.06 -16.65 -32.95
C ILE A 593 21.35 -16.25 -32.22
N SER A 594 22.53 -16.44 -32.87
CA SER A 594 23.81 -16.05 -32.29
C SER A 594 23.91 -14.53 -32.14
N CYS A 595 24.37 -14.10 -31.00
CA CYS A 595 24.49 -12.67 -30.71
C CYS A 595 25.67 -12.04 -31.42
N ASN A 596 25.44 -10.90 -32.05
CA ASN A 596 26.49 -10.09 -32.66
C ASN A 596 26.87 -8.85 -31.81
N CYS A 597 26.74 -8.93 -30.48
CA CYS A 597 27.15 -7.86 -29.58
C CYS A 597 28.68 -7.75 -29.52
N PRO A 598 29.26 -6.66 -28.96
CA PRO A 598 30.71 -6.45 -28.87
C PRO A 598 31.47 -7.59 -28.18
N TYR A 599 30.81 -8.41 -27.38
CA TYR A 599 31.41 -9.52 -26.67
C TYR A 599 31.34 -10.86 -27.41
N CYS A 600 30.46 -10.97 -28.40
CA CYS A 600 30.22 -12.21 -29.15
C CYS A 600 30.71 -12.16 -30.60
N ALA A 601 30.74 -10.96 -31.20
CA ALA A 601 31.12 -10.78 -32.60
C ALA A 601 32.48 -11.39 -32.93
N GLY A 602 32.52 -12.24 -33.96
CA GLY A 602 33.73 -12.86 -34.47
C GLY A 602 34.32 -13.97 -33.55
N LYS A 603 33.64 -14.37 -32.46
CA LYS A 603 34.13 -15.42 -31.57
C LYS A 603 33.52 -16.77 -31.92
N ARG A 604 34.34 -17.81 -31.74
CA ARG A 604 33.89 -19.20 -31.89
C ARG A 604 33.09 -19.62 -30.65
N PRO A 605 32.18 -20.63 -30.77
CA PRO A 605 31.39 -21.14 -29.66
C PRO A 605 32.18 -21.47 -28.39
N GLU A 606 33.36 -22.04 -28.56
CA GLU A 606 34.23 -22.41 -27.43
C GLU A 606 34.77 -21.19 -26.65
N GLU A 607 34.97 -20.09 -27.32
CA GLU A 607 35.45 -18.85 -26.72
C GLU A 607 34.36 -18.13 -25.92
N LEU A 608 33.09 -18.36 -26.27
CA LEU A 608 31.92 -17.77 -25.58
C LEU A 608 31.63 -18.48 -24.25
N VAL A 609 32.17 -19.65 -24.05
CA VAL A 609 32.07 -20.41 -22.79
C VAL A 609 33.06 -19.84 -21.74
N ASN A 610 33.09 -18.55 -21.59
CA ASN A 610 33.97 -17.83 -20.66
C ASN A 610 33.10 -17.00 -19.70
N GLU A 611 33.41 -17.09 -18.39
CA GLU A 611 32.57 -16.44 -17.35
C GLU A 611 32.52 -14.92 -17.53
N GLN A 612 33.61 -14.26 -17.79
CA GLN A 612 33.62 -12.81 -17.98
C GLN A 612 32.85 -12.38 -19.23
N LEU A 613 33.09 -13.09 -20.35
CA LEU A 613 32.39 -12.78 -21.60
C LEU A 613 30.87 -13.04 -21.49
N SER A 614 30.46 -14.16 -20.92
CA SER A 614 29.05 -14.50 -20.74
C SER A 614 28.32 -13.48 -19.89
N LYS A 615 28.92 -13.04 -18.79
CA LYS A 615 28.32 -12.04 -17.91
C LYS A 615 28.28 -10.65 -18.54
N LYS A 616 29.35 -10.22 -19.25
CA LYS A 616 29.34 -8.95 -19.99
C LYS A 616 28.32 -8.96 -21.11
N HIS A 617 28.22 -10.07 -21.83
CA HIS A 617 27.19 -10.28 -22.85
C HIS A 617 25.78 -10.14 -22.25
N PHE A 618 25.53 -10.78 -21.09
CA PHE A 618 24.26 -10.67 -20.39
C PHE A 618 23.92 -9.21 -20.05
N LEU A 619 24.85 -8.47 -19.45
CA LEU A 619 24.66 -7.08 -19.07
C LEU A 619 24.34 -6.21 -20.28
N TYR A 620 25.10 -6.38 -21.37
CA TYR A 620 24.88 -5.63 -22.62
C TYR A 620 23.51 -5.90 -23.21
N LYS A 621 23.11 -7.18 -23.33
CA LYS A 621 21.83 -7.56 -23.91
C LYS A 621 20.66 -7.16 -23.03
N ARG A 622 20.78 -7.28 -21.73
CA ARG A 622 19.74 -6.83 -20.79
C ARG A 622 19.51 -5.32 -20.91
N GLN A 623 20.57 -4.53 -20.99
CA GLN A 623 20.45 -3.09 -21.18
C GLN A 623 19.85 -2.73 -22.55
N GLU A 624 20.21 -3.46 -23.60
CA GLU A 624 19.62 -3.29 -24.93
C GLU A 624 18.11 -3.59 -24.92
N GLU A 625 17.67 -4.67 -24.30
CA GLU A 625 16.25 -5.01 -24.14
C GLU A 625 15.47 -3.92 -23.38
N ILE A 626 16.04 -3.39 -22.31
CA ILE A 626 15.45 -2.27 -21.57
C ILE A 626 15.34 -1.03 -22.45
N ASN A 627 16.38 -0.70 -23.20
CA ASN A 627 16.40 0.48 -24.10
C ASN A 627 15.34 0.36 -25.21
N VAL A 628 15.13 -0.86 -25.74
CA VAL A 628 14.05 -1.11 -26.71
C VAL A 628 12.68 -0.86 -26.05
N LEU A 629 12.41 -1.39 -24.86
CA LEU A 629 11.16 -1.14 -24.16
C LEU A 629 10.95 0.36 -23.87
N ARG A 630 12.00 1.10 -23.54
CA ARG A 630 11.95 2.56 -23.33
C ARG A 630 11.63 3.34 -24.61
N SER A 631 12.11 2.86 -25.76
CA SER A 631 11.86 3.51 -27.04
C SER A 631 10.40 3.41 -27.49
N ILE A 632 9.67 2.40 -27.03
CA ILE A 632 8.27 2.17 -27.32
C ILE A 632 7.41 2.97 -26.33
N LYS A 633 6.77 4.05 -26.78
CA LYS A 633 6.02 4.95 -25.89
C LYS A 633 4.72 4.37 -25.34
N ASN A 634 4.03 3.56 -26.11
CA ASN A 634 2.71 3.02 -25.74
C ASN A 634 2.84 1.66 -25.03
N ILE A 635 2.15 1.47 -23.92
CA ILE A 635 2.14 0.20 -23.17
C ILE A 635 1.59 -0.94 -24.05
N SER A 636 0.52 -0.73 -24.81
CA SER A 636 -0.03 -1.76 -25.68
C SER A 636 0.99 -2.22 -26.73
N ASP A 637 1.80 -1.30 -27.30
CA ASP A 637 2.83 -1.64 -28.26
C ASP A 637 4.01 -2.37 -27.59
N ARG A 638 4.38 -2.00 -26.34
CA ARG A 638 5.38 -2.76 -25.56
C ARG A 638 4.91 -4.19 -25.31
N VAL A 639 3.65 -4.35 -24.93
CA VAL A 639 3.06 -5.67 -24.68
C VAL A 639 3.03 -6.50 -25.96
N ASN A 640 2.61 -5.93 -27.10
CA ASN A 640 2.64 -6.62 -28.39
C ASN A 640 4.09 -7.02 -28.80
N TYR A 641 5.05 -6.15 -28.54
CA TYR A 641 6.47 -6.46 -28.78
C TYR A 641 6.95 -7.65 -27.93
N ILE A 642 6.62 -7.68 -26.65
CA ILE A 642 6.98 -8.82 -25.78
C ILE A 642 6.26 -10.09 -26.18
N GLU A 643 4.98 -10.05 -26.55
CA GLU A 643 4.26 -11.23 -27.04
C GLU A 643 4.92 -11.82 -28.29
N MET A 644 5.28 -10.99 -29.25
CA MET A 644 6.01 -11.40 -30.44
C MET A 644 7.36 -12.08 -30.04
N ARG A 645 8.10 -11.52 -29.12
CA ARG A 645 9.35 -12.12 -28.64
C ARG A 645 9.15 -13.46 -27.96
N ILE A 646 8.11 -13.59 -27.13
CA ILE A 646 7.77 -14.86 -26.46
C ILE A 646 7.37 -15.92 -27.49
N GLN A 647 6.59 -15.54 -28.50
CA GLN A 647 6.22 -16.46 -29.58
C GLN A 647 7.46 -16.93 -30.36
N ASN A 648 8.33 -16.02 -30.75
CA ASN A 648 9.58 -16.35 -31.44
C ASN A 648 10.48 -17.27 -30.57
N ALA A 649 10.60 -16.97 -29.28
CA ALA A 649 11.36 -17.81 -28.36
C ALA A 649 10.80 -19.21 -28.24
N PHE A 650 9.47 -19.34 -28.17
CA PHE A 650 8.79 -20.63 -28.18
C PHE A 650 9.05 -21.43 -29.46
N ASP A 651 8.94 -20.79 -30.63
CA ASP A 651 9.14 -21.41 -31.93
C ASP A 651 10.61 -21.87 -32.11
N TYR A 652 11.59 -21.05 -31.70
CA TYR A 652 12.99 -21.44 -31.69
C TYR A 652 13.26 -22.64 -30.77
N HIS A 653 12.65 -22.68 -29.57
CA HIS A 653 12.80 -23.83 -28.67
C HIS A 653 12.18 -25.11 -29.27
N GLN A 654 11.04 -24.99 -29.95
CA GLN A 654 10.44 -26.13 -30.67
C GLN A 654 11.35 -26.66 -31.78
N ALA A 655 11.98 -25.77 -32.53
CA ALA A 655 12.92 -26.16 -33.59
C ALA A 655 14.23 -26.76 -33.00
N LEU A 656 14.58 -26.42 -31.75
CA LEU A 656 15.75 -26.93 -31.04
C LEU A 656 15.43 -28.17 -30.15
N LYS A 657 14.30 -28.85 -30.34
CA LYS A 657 13.92 -30.07 -29.59
C LYS A 657 15.04 -31.11 -29.40
N PRO A 658 15.95 -31.34 -30.35
CA PRO A 658 17.07 -32.27 -30.16
C PRO A 658 18.04 -31.82 -29.05
N ILE A 659 18.01 -30.55 -28.66
CA ILE A 659 18.91 -29.95 -27.65
C ILE A 659 18.16 -29.65 -26.36
N PHE A 660 16.90 -29.18 -26.44
CA PHE A 660 16.07 -28.84 -25.28
C PHE A 660 14.93 -29.84 -25.10
N LYS A 661 14.66 -30.23 -23.85
CA LYS A 661 13.47 -31.00 -23.50
C LYS A 661 12.23 -30.11 -23.49
N THR A 662 11.06 -30.71 -23.69
CA THR A 662 9.78 -29.98 -23.81
C THR A 662 9.44 -29.18 -22.54
N ASP A 663 9.78 -29.69 -21.37
CA ASP A 663 9.58 -29.03 -20.06
C ASP A 663 10.43 -27.77 -19.89
N GLU A 664 11.58 -27.67 -20.56
CA GLU A 664 12.49 -26.54 -20.45
C GLU A 664 11.94 -25.23 -21.06
N TYR A 665 10.86 -25.25 -21.85
CA TYR A 665 10.26 -24.08 -22.49
C TYR A 665 8.73 -23.99 -22.35
N SER A 666 8.13 -24.85 -21.55
CA SER A 666 6.69 -24.88 -21.29
C SER A 666 6.20 -23.58 -20.65
N HIS A 667 7.04 -22.86 -19.90
CA HIS A 667 6.74 -21.60 -19.25
C HIS A 667 6.29 -20.50 -20.23
N PHE A 668 6.71 -20.52 -21.50
CA PHE A 668 6.27 -19.51 -22.46
C PHE A 668 4.77 -19.57 -22.75
N LYS A 669 4.15 -20.73 -22.73
CA LYS A 669 2.69 -20.86 -22.81
C LYS A 669 2.02 -20.27 -21.60
N THR A 670 2.61 -20.48 -20.42
CA THR A 670 2.17 -19.86 -19.16
C THR A 670 2.22 -18.34 -19.28
N TRP A 671 3.33 -17.78 -19.78
CA TRP A 671 3.47 -16.32 -19.95
C TRP A 671 2.46 -15.75 -20.94
N GLN A 672 2.20 -16.42 -22.06
CA GLN A 672 1.16 -16.03 -23.00
C GLN A 672 -0.22 -15.98 -22.34
N THR A 673 -0.58 -16.99 -21.56
CA THR A 673 -1.84 -17.01 -20.79
C THR A 673 -1.92 -15.83 -19.83
N VAL A 674 -0.87 -15.58 -19.06
CA VAL A 674 -0.80 -14.46 -18.10
C VAL A 674 -0.96 -13.11 -18.79
N ILE A 675 -0.28 -12.91 -19.93
CA ILE A 675 -0.38 -11.68 -20.71
C ILE A 675 -1.82 -11.45 -21.19
N GLN A 676 -2.52 -12.48 -21.66
CA GLN A 676 -3.91 -12.35 -22.08
C GLN A 676 -4.84 -11.95 -20.95
N GLU A 677 -4.64 -12.50 -19.73
CA GLU A 677 -5.44 -12.11 -18.57
C GLU A 677 -5.11 -10.66 -18.11
N LEU A 678 -3.82 -10.29 -18.08
CA LEU A 678 -3.42 -8.92 -17.77
C LEU A 678 -3.93 -7.90 -18.79
N LYS A 679 -3.99 -8.25 -20.09
CA LYS A 679 -4.58 -7.38 -21.13
C LYS A 679 -6.04 -7.08 -20.83
N LYS A 680 -6.83 -8.10 -20.47
CA LYS A 680 -8.26 -7.91 -20.12
C LYS A 680 -8.46 -6.99 -18.93
N GLU A 681 -7.56 -7.03 -17.95
CA GLU A 681 -7.67 -6.25 -16.73
C GLU A 681 -7.10 -4.82 -16.88
N LEU A 682 -6.00 -4.66 -17.61
CA LEU A 682 -5.16 -3.47 -17.52
C LEU A 682 -5.13 -2.62 -18.79
N LEU A 683 -5.49 -3.18 -19.96
CA LEU A 683 -5.51 -2.50 -21.25
C LEU A 683 -6.90 -2.43 -21.86
#